data_ba0850c37cc511ff9cde78d4f1db4b6e
#
_entry.id   ba0850c37cc511ff9cde78d4f1db4b6e
#
_cell.length_a   1.000
_cell.length_b   1.000
_cell.length_c   1.000
_cell.angle_alpha   90.00
_cell.angle_beta   90.00
_cell.angle_gamma   90.00
#
_symmetry.space_group_name_H-M   'P 1'
#
loop_
_entity.id
_entity.type
_entity.pdbx_description
1 polymer ?
#
loop_
_entity_poly.entity_id
_entity_poly.type
_entity_poly.pdbx_seq_one_letter_code
_entity_poly.pdbx_strand_id
1 'polypeptide(L)'
;MSTEPEPASKDATDTVDTGPETAAGPDAAADAGATSEVRPDEPAGQGSDAGDGAEAAAQVSEAEAEMAAQRAERERIERRKAEKQGPIDAGGKLSGTAADLLAAVRAVESGEKPAAPVFGAPEPARRPAPEPVRQARPEAAAPLAGPVGPAGPAPETVQSVRRVLAEGGAPEALAPQTAALLGEGAADALRADPWQLLRVGGVRPEQADGFARALLGAECGPDDERRGRAVTVWLLEQAALAGHTALELPRLTATLAQRGVPDPDAAVQSTLAEGEALAFQDALEESGARPERAAGGAEGAYAEGAESGEGEEGEERPVRVLIGLERYALAEESLADGLARLVNSAPKQDGSAADWEQAAASAPGSAADLIRAVAGHGLVLHTGGEASLAEPAALLRAAHALGLRAWAAAPGPLGRDRFAALLGAPPADPPSPGPAAPAVVTVTGLLTGAEGPGRDADGALDLDLLVVLDAPQLDVEAGALLAESLPDGARLVLAGDPAVLWSVGPGRVFADLLAARVCPQVASRLPDPGPLGELVSGIGIGELGQVEAPGKEIVIVPVRDAGEAVHRTVQLVADSVPRAIGVPAEETQVITPGHGGAAGTRALNAALKDRLNPGPGRFGGFDPGDRVVHSPAPGRVLPGRVVTADADGLHLSCAGGTVVVPRDRVEGSVRHGWALTAHQALGGRWPAVVVVLPGDAVQALSRPWIYTAFGRAARHLSVVHGVEQALPRAVAEVPAKPRTTRLPVLLAPQVPVTD
;
A
#
# COMPACT_ATOMS: atom_id res chain seq x y z
N MET A 1 -70.21 0.49 16.14
CA MET A 1 -70.66 1.08 17.37
C MET A 1 -69.50 1.97 17.81
N SER A 2 -69.48 3.22 17.34
CA SER A 2 -70.05 4.41 18.04
C SER A 2 -69.30 4.64 19.36
N THR A 3 -68.63 5.69 19.63
CA THR A 3 -68.80 7.13 19.32
C THR A 3 -67.59 7.89 19.80
N GLU A 4 -67.09 8.77 18.99
CA GLU A 4 -66.47 10.04 19.44
C GLU A 4 -67.50 10.92 20.19
N PRO A 5 -67.14 12.02 20.87
CA PRO A 5 -66.58 13.22 20.25
C PRO A 5 -65.64 14.12 21.11
N GLU A 6 -64.81 14.90 20.41
CA GLU A 6 -64.39 16.28 20.76
C GLU A 6 -65.57 17.22 21.05
N PRO A 7 -65.46 18.55 21.48
CA PRO A 7 -64.37 19.52 21.23
C PRO A 7 -64.20 20.70 22.22
N ALA A 8 -63.29 21.65 21.80
CA ALA A 8 -63.37 23.13 21.95
C ALA A 8 -62.76 23.77 23.23
N SER A 9 -61.81 24.59 23.17
CA SER A 9 -61.50 25.88 22.53
C SER A 9 -61.59 27.08 23.50
N LYS A 10 -60.72 28.02 23.26
CA LYS A 10 -60.72 29.47 23.51
C LYS A 10 -59.90 29.95 24.72
N ASP A 11 -59.16 30.88 24.55
CA ASP A 11 -58.86 32.21 23.98
C ASP A 11 -58.09 32.96 25.07
N ALA A 12 -57.10 33.61 24.77
CA ALA A 12 -56.78 34.86 24.15
C ALA A 12 -56.24 35.95 25.13
N THR A 13 -55.34 36.69 24.61
CA THR A 13 -55.02 38.15 24.85
C THR A 13 -54.09 38.44 26.03
N ASP A 14 -53.21 39.33 26.00
CA ASP A 14 -52.80 40.41 25.09
C ASP A 14 -51.58 41.11 25.71
N THR A 15 -50.77 41.64 24.93
CA THR A 15 -50.19 42.95 24.65
C THR A 15 -49.01 43.49 25.43
N VAL A 16 -48.08 43.95 24.66
CA VAL A 16 -47.49 45.29 24.50
C VAL A 16 -46.28 45.54 25.40
N ASP A 17 -45.18 45.80 24.86
CA ASP A 17 -44.53 46.85 24.09
C ASP A 17 -43.39 47.50 24.90
N THR A 18 -42.34 47.75 24.33
CA THR A 18 -41.51 48.86 23.92
C THR A 18 -39.99 48.60 24.03
N GLY A 19 -39.38 48.76 22.87
CA GLY A 19 -37.97 49.23 22.80
C GLY A 19 -37.98 50.80 23.02
N PRO A 20 -36.94 51.49 22.70
CA PRO A 20 -35.92 51.33 21.69
C PRO A 20 -34.52 51.90 22.02
N GLU A 21 -33.59 51.75 21.03
CA GLU A 21 -32.59 52.75 20.57
C GLU A 21 -31.49 53.20 21.55
N THR A 22 -30.27 53.41 21.18
CA THR A 22 -29.49 53.89 20.02
C THR A 22 -28.00 53.76 20.38
N ALA A 23 -27.19 53.36 19.50
CA ALA A 23 -26.38 54.09 18.53
C ALA A 23 -24.98 54.55 19.02
N ALA A 24 -24.05 54.34 18.11
CA ALA A 24 -22.86 55.10 17.74
C ALA A 24 -21.51 54.78 18.39
N GLY A 25 -20.62 54.31 17.52
CA GLY A 25 -19.19 54.60 17.62
C GLY A 25 -18.90 56.07 17.32
N PRO A 26 -17.73 56.53 17.06
CA PRO A 26 -16.59 55.92 16.41
C PRO A 26 -15.20 56.33 16.91
N ASP A 27 -14.17 55.77 16.25
CA ASP A 27 -12.89 56.38 15.81
C ASP A 27 -11.73 56.65 16.76
N ALA A 28 -10.63 56.15 16.27
CA ALA A 28 -9.37 56.77 15.85
C ALA A 28 -8.17 56.83 16.83
N ALA A 29 -7.17 56.13 16.36
CA ALA A 29 -5.83 56.64 15.99
C ALA A 29 -4.77 56.93 17.05
N ALA A 30 -3.62 56.30 16.77
CA ALA A 30 -2.24 56.81 16.78
C ALA A 30 -1.62 57.15 18.18
N ASP A 31 -0.43 56.87 18.47
CA ASP A 31 0.88 56.98 17.86
C ASP A 31 1.96 56.83 18.94
N ALA A 32 3.07 56.25 18.53
CA ALA A 32 4.46 56.58 18.81
C ALA A 32 5.10 56.67 20.23
N GLY A 33 6.27 56.07 20.30
CA GLY A 33 7.43 56.68 20.93
C GLY A 33 8.06 55.85 22.05
N ALA A 34 9.05 55.08 21.76
CA ALA A 34 10.48 55.38 21.66
C ALA A 34 11.29 55.42 22.99
N THR A 35 12.33 54.61 22.99
CA THR A 35 13.69 54.82 23.60
C THR A 35 13.84 54.75 25.13
N SER A 36 14.72 53.92 25.69
CA SER A 36 16.17 54.17 25.82
C SER A 36 16.82 53.19 26.79
N GLU A 37 17.87 52.56 26.35
CA GLU A 37 19.18 52.27 26.95
C GLU A 37 19.36 52.47 28.46
N VAL A 38 20.08 51.53 29.08
CA VAL A 38 21.42 51.67 29.63
C VAL A 38 21.94 50.37 30.32
N ARG A 39 23.08 49.85 29.90
CA ARG A 39 24.07 49.04 30.62
C ARG A 39 24.91 50.01 31.53
N PRO A 40 25.88 49.61 32.38
CA PRO A 40 26.51 48.29 32.66
C PRO A 40 26.75 48.02 34.15
N ASP A 41 27.33 46.88 34.55
CA ASP A 41 28.63 46.70 35.22
C ASP A 41 28.84 45.30 35.79
N GLU A 42 29.99 44.76 35.42
CA GLU A 42 30.70 43.68 36.12
C GLU A 42 31.48 44.24 37.33
N PRO A 43 31.98 43.40 38.29
CA PRO A 43 33.14 42.58 38.05
C PRO A 43 33.33 41.27 38.89
N ALA A 44 34.07 40.37 38.26
CA ALA A 44 35.16 39.48 38.73
C ALA A 44 35.16 38.80 40.11
N GLY A 45 35.49 37.48 40.05
CA GLY A 45 36.01 36.72 41.19
C GLY A 45 36.27 35.21 40.87
N GLN A 46 37.46 34.96 40.44
CA GLN A 46 38.33 33.77 40.43
C GLN A 46 37.93 32.49 41.16
N GLY A 47 38.24 31.34 40.47
CA GLY A 47 38.92 30.16 41.02
C GLY A 47 38.09 28.86 41.00
N SER A 48 38.39 27.89 40.25
CA SER A 48 39.44 26.89 40.30
C SER A 48 39.17 25.74 39.35
N ASP A 49 40.15 25.51 38.58
CA ASP A 49 40.47 24.40 37.70
C ASP A 49 40.56 23.08 38.47
N ALA A 50 39.93 22.03 37.96
CA ALA A 50 40.31 20.61 37.99
C ALA A 50 39.09 19.68 37.86
N GLY A 51 38.63 19.44 36.65
CA GLY A 51 37.56 18.43 36.39
C GLY A 51 37.45 17.95 34.94
N ASP A 52 38.03 18.71 33.99
CA ASP A 52 37.72 18.56 32.57
C ASP A 52 38.66 17.59 31.81
N GLY A 53 39.70 17.09 32.46
CA GLY A 53 40.64 16.16 31.82
C GLY A 53 40.27 14.67 31.91
N ALA A 54 39.40 14.31 32.83
CA ALA A 54 39.04 12.90 33.05
C ALA A 54 37.81 12.45 32.23
N GLU A 55 36.86 13.35 31.97
CA GLU A 55 35.70 13.06 31.13
C GLU A 55 36.07 13.00 29.63
N ALA A 56 36.92 13.88 29.14
CA ALA A 56 37.40 13.83 27.75
C ALA A 56 38.22 12.55 27.46
N ALA A 57 39.04 12.09 28.41
CA ALA A 57 39.82 10.85 28.30
C ALA A 57 38.90 9.61 28.35
N ALA A 58 37.79 9.65 29.10
CA ALA A 58 36.82 8.59 29.16
C ALA A 58 36.00 8.50 27.85
N GLN A 59 35.56 9.62 27.27
CA GLN A 59 34.83 9.69 26.01
C GLN A 59 35.68 9.24 24.81
N VAL A 60 36.99 9.59 24.76
CA VAL A 60 37.91 9.10 23.71
C VAL A 60 38.11 7.58 23.83
N SER A 61 38.21 7.05 25.05
CA SER A 61 38.35 5.63 25.32
C SER A 61 37.08 4.85 24.94
N GLU A 62 35.91 5.44 25.14
CA GLU A 62 34.61 4.83 24.81
C GLU A 62 34.38 4.82 23.28
N ALA A 63 34.70 5.91 22.59
CA ALA A 63 34.62 5.98 21.13
C ALA A 63 35.63 5.02 20.44
N GLU A 64 36.83 4.83 21.01
CA GLU A 64 37.81 3.86 20.51
C GLU A 64 37.34 2.41 20.77
N ALA A 65 36.66 2.14 21.88
CA ALA A 65 36.10 0.85 22.20
C ALA A 65 34.92 0.52 21.26
N GLU A 66 34.10 1.51 20.94
CA GLU A 66 32.98 1.37 20.02
C GLU A 66 33.44 1.13 18.57
N MET A 67 34.46 1.88 18.12
CA MET A 67 35.07 1.62 16.81
C MET A 67 35.78 0.27 16.72
N ALA A 68 36.34 -0.22 17.83
CA ALA A 68 36.90 -1.57 17.88
C ALA A 68 35.81 -2.62 17.82
N ALA A 69 34.66 -2.42 18.49
CA ALA A 69 33.50 -3.30 18.43
C ALA A 69 32.88 -3.35 17.01
N GLN A 70 32.73 -2.21 16.34
CA GLN A 70 32.24 -2.16 14.95
C GLN A 70 33.19 -2.86 13.97
N ARG A 71 34.51 -2.78 14.17
CA ARG A 71 35.50 -3.53 13.36
C ARG A 71 35.36 -5.03 13.59
N ALA A 72 35.22 -5.46 14.82
CA ALA A 72 35.03 -6.87 15.17
C ALA A 72 33.72 -7.43 14.59
N GLU A 73 32.68 -6.62 14.55
CA GLU A 73 31.38 -7.01 13.96
C GLU A 73 31.47 -7.13 12.44
N ARG A 74 32.12 -6.19 11.75
CA ARG A 74 32.38 -6.30 10.31
C ARG A 74 33.19 -7.57 9.97
N GLU A 75 34.24 -7.88 10.75
CA GLU A 75 35.02 -9.10 10.57
C GLU A 75 34.17 -10.37 10.81
N ARG A 76 33.21 -10.31 11.75
CA ARG A 76 32.30 -11.42 12.03
C ARG A 76 31.29 -11.64 10.88
N ILE A 77 30.78 -10.55 10.30
CA ILE A 77 29.90 -10.58 9.12
C ILE A 77 30.67 -11.10 7.90
N GLU A 78 31.90 -10.64 7.67
CA GLU A 78 32.73 -11.13 6.58
C GLU A 78 33.10 -12.62 6.75
N ARG A 79 33.36 -13.05 7.98
CA ARG A 79 33.61 -14.46 8.28
C ARG A 79 32.36 -15.33 8.02
N ARG A 80 31.19 -14.87 8.45
CA ARG A 80 29.92 -15.55 8.13
C ARG A 80 29.61 -15.57 6.63
N LYS A 81 29.90 -14.48 5.91
CA LYS A 81 29.81 -14.45 4.44
C LYS A 81 30.78 -15.46 3.79
N ALA A 82 32.01 -15.52 4.29
CA ALA A 82 32.99 -16.48 3.80
C ALA A 82 32.63 -17.93 4.16
N GLU A 83 32.04 -18.20 5.32
CA GLU A 83 31.52 -19.52 5.71
C GLU A 83 30.31 -19.93 4.86
N LYS A 84 29.42 -19.01 4.52
CA LYS A 84 28.30 -19.26 3.59
C LYS A 84 28.75 -19.42 2.12
N GLN A 85 29.93 -18.90 1.77
CA GLN A 85 30.57 -19.04 0.46
C GLN A 85 31.64 -20.15 0.44
N GLY A 86 31.81 -20.89 1.53
CA GLY A 86 32.70 -22.04 1.61
C GLY A 86 32.32 -23.10 0.57
N PRO A 87 33.32 -23.81 0.00
CA PRO A 87 33.03 -24.81 -0.99
C PRO A 87 32.12 -25.88 -0.40
N ILE A 88 31.02 -26.14 -1.09
CA ILE A 88 30.12 -27.27 -0.81
C ILE A 88 30.98 -28.53 -0.87
N ASP A 89 31.00 -29.29 0.20
CA ASP A 89 31.79 -30.51 0.33
C ASP A 89 31.40 -31.47 -0.80
N ALA A 90 32.26 -31.57 -1.81
CA ALA A 90 32.04 -32.38 -3.02
C ALA A 90 32.27 -33.85 -2.70
N GLY A 91 31.45 -34.42 -1.82
CA GLY A 91 31.46 -35.85 -1.48
C GLY A 91 30.56 -36.73 -2.35
N GLY A 92 29.77 -36.15 -3.26
CA GLY A 92 28.91 -36.88 -4.19
C GLY A 92 29.49 -36.94 -5.59
N LYS A 93 29.79 -38.14 -6.12
CA LYS A 93 30.16 -38.32 -7.53
C LYS A 93 28.99 -37.83 -8.41
N LEU A 94 29.18 -36.71 -9.08
CA LEU A 94 28.28 -36.24 -10.14
C LEU A 94 28.31 -37.25 -11.29
N SER A 95 27.16 -37.76 -11.70
CA SER A 95 27.02 -38.68 -12.82
C SER A 95 26.09 -38.12 -13.89
N GLY A 96 26.33 -38.43 -15.16
CA GLY A 96 25.51 -38.00 -16.29
C GLY A 96 25.79 -36.56 -16.76
N THR A 97 24.81 -35.93 -17.36
CA THR A 97 24.91 -34.64 -18.07
C THR A 97 25.53 -33.50 -17.24
N ALA A 98 25.40 -33.54 -15.90
CA ALA A 98 25.99 -32.55 -15.00
C ALA A 98 27.53 -32.68 -14.89
N ALA A 99 28.06 -33.91 -14.98
CA ALA A 99 29.50 -34.15 -15.01
C ALA A 99 30.13 -33.68 -16.33
N ASP A 100 29.41 -33.90 -17.45
CA ASP A 100 29.84 -33.50 -18.80
C ASP A 100 29.84 -31.97 -18.95
N LEU A 101 28.83 -31.26 -18.39
CA LEU A 101 28.79 -29.81 -18.34
C LEU A 101 29.95 -29.21 -17.54
N LEU A 102 30.25 -29.79 -16.39
CA LEU A 102 31.36 -29.34 -15.55
C LEU A 102 32.72 -29.56 -16.21
N ALA A 103 32.86 -30.65 -16.98
CA ALA A 103 34.05 -30.92 -17.79
C ALA A 103 34.19 -29.92 -18.95
N ALA A 104 33.10 -29.59 -19.61
CA ALA A 104 33.09 -28.60 -20.69
C ALA A 104 33.42 -27.17 -20.19
N VAL A 105 32.91 -26.75 -19.03
CA VAL A 105 33.25 -25.45 -18.40
C VAL A 105 34.74 -25.40 -18.04
N ARG A 106 35.32 -26.45 -17.46
CA ARG A 106 36.75 -26.51 -17.15
C ARG A 106 37.65 -26.50 -18.39
N ALA A 107 37.21 -27.13 -19.50
CA ALA A 107 37.94 -27.09 -20.77
C ALA A 107 37.94 -25.66 -21.36
N VAL A 108 36.84 -24.93 -21.23
CA VAL A 108 36.77 -23.51 -21.67
C VAL A 108 37.63 -22.58 -20.78
N GLU A 109 37.65 -22.79 -19.46
CA GLU A 109 38.49 -22.03 -18.53
C GLU A 109 39.99 -22.29 -18.74
N SER A 110 40.36 -23.51 -19.20
CA SER A 110 41.75 -23.88 -19.53
C SER A 110 42.19 -23.53 -20.96
N GLY A 111 41.26 -22.95 -21.78
CA GLY A 111 41.56 -22.54 -23.14
C GLY A 111 41.56 -23.67 -24.19
N GLU A 112 41.11 -24.85 -23.84
CA GLU A 112 40.95 -25.99 -24.73
C GLU A 112 39.53 -26.06 -25.33
N LYS A 113 39.43 -26.35 -26.65
CA LYS A 113 38.11 -26.57 -27.27
C LYS A 113 37.54 -27.92 -26.82
N PRO A 114 36.28 -27.97 -26.34
CA PRO A 114 35.65 -29.25 -25.99
C PRO A 114 35.49 -30.16 -27.19
N ALA A 115 35.81 -31.44 -26.99
CA ALA A 115 35.95 -32.44 -28.05
C ALA A 115 34.64 -32.96 -28.67
N ALA A 116 33.45 -32.58 -28.14
CA ALA A 116 32.13 -32.93 -28.69
C ALA A 116 31.05 -31.93 -28.25
N PRO A 117 29.99 -31.66 -29.06
CA PRO A 117 28.86 -30.83 -28.64
C PRO A 117 28.08 -31.52 -27.51
N VAL A 118 27.87 -30.79 -26.42
CA VAL A 118 27.19 -31.26 -25.20
C VAL A 118 25.67 -31.52 -25.43
N PHE A 119 25.15 -31.04 -26.55
CA PHE A 119 23.78 -31.31 -26.96
C PHE A 119 23.77 -31.86 -28.38
N GLY A 120 23.42 -33.13 -28.55
CA GLY A 120 23.14 -33.75 -29.84
C GLY A 120 21.89 -33.12 -30.46
N ALA A 121 22.02 -32.69 -31.73
CA ALA A 121 20.86 -32.23 -32.49
C ALA A 121 19.84 -33.38 -32.61
N PRO A 122 18.54 -33.13 -32.46
CA PRO A 122 17.53 -34.16 -32.64
C PRO A 122 17.49 -34.63 -34.10
N GLU A 123 17.55 -35.96 -34.31
CA GLU A 123 17.42 -36.61 -35.58
C GLU A 123 16.06 -36.33 -36.23
N PRO A 124 15.95 -35.96 -37.51
CA PRO A 124 14.69 -35.63 -38.14
C PRO A 124 13.79 -36.87 -38.23
N ALA A 125 12.64 -36.80 -37.57
CA ALA A 125 11.62 -37.82 -37.59
C ALA A 125 11.09 -38.04 -39.01
N ARG A 126 11.15 -39.31 -39.51
CA ARG A 126 10.52 -39.75 -40.77
C ARG A 126 9.00 -39.51 -40.69
N ARG A 127 8.47 -38.77 -41.64
CA ARG A 127 7.01 -38.56 -41.82
C ARG A 127 6.35 -39.87 -42.24
N PRO A 128 5.29 -40.34 -41.55
CA PRO A 128 4.37 -41.32 -42.11
C PRO A 128 3.42 -40.67 -43.10
N ALA A 129 2.97 -41.44 -44.09
CA ALA A 129 2.03 -40.99 -45.14
C ALA A 129 0.63 -40.66 -44.56
N PRO A 130 -0.14 -39.77 -45.23
CA PRO A 130 -1.42 -39.29 -44.69
C PRO A 130 -2.53 -40.34 -44.82
N GLU A 131 -3.18 -40.67 -43.70
CA GLU A 131 -4.48 -41.35 -43.66
C GLU A 131 -5.61 -40.36 -43.74
N PRO A 132 -6.82 -40.73 -44.23
CA PRO A 132 -7.88 -39.80 -44.56
C PRO A 132 -8.58 -39.22 -43.34
N VAL A 133 -8.78 -37.91 -43.39
CA VAL A 133 -9.39 -37.06 -42.36
C VAL A 133 -10.86 -37.46 -42.12
N ARG A 134 -11.13 -38.03 -40.92
CA ARG A 134 -12.49 -38.00 -40.35
C ARG A 134 -12.68 -36.66 -39.62
N GLN A 135 -13.66 -35.89 -40.03
CA GLN A 135 -14.09 -34.70 -39.35
C GLN A 135 -14.52 -35.05 -37.92
N ALA A 136 -13.75 -34.63 -36.93
CA ALA A 136 -14.09 -34.68 -35.53
C ALA A 136 -14.91 -33.41 -35.16
N ARG A 137 -16.04 -33.66 -34.48
CA ARG A 137 -16.89 -32.68 -33.83
C ARG A 137 -16.05 -31.87 -32.82
N PRO A 138 -16.26 -30.55 -32.65
CA PRO A 138 -15.49 -29.77 -31.71
C PRO A 138 -15.77 -30.24 -30.28
N GLU A 139 -14.75 -30.83 -29.69
CA GLU A 139 -14.68 -31.15 -28.27
C GLU A 139 -14.42 -29.84 -27.53
N ALA A 140 -15.20 -29.56 -26.49
CA ALA A 140 -15.04 -28.41 -25.65
C ALA A 140 -13.60 -28.34 -25.10
N ALA A 141 -12.96 -27.19 -25.27
CA ALA A 141 -11.62 -26.94 -24.75
C ALA A 141 -11.59 -27.21 -23.24
N ALA A 142 -10.69 -28.08 -22.82
CA ALA A 142 -10.41 -28.30 -21.41
C ALA A 142 -9.94 -26.97 -20.80
N PRO A 143 -10.37 -26.62 -19.58
CA PRO A 143 -9.92 -25.41 -18.91
C PRO A 143 -8.40 -25.48 -18.75
N LEU A 144 -7.72 -24.43 -19.22
CA LEU A 144 -6.30 -24.22 -18.95
C LEU A 144 -6.10 -24.26 -17.43
N ALA A 145 -5.31 -25.22 -16.95
CA ALA A 145 -4.88 -25.26 -15.57
C ALA A 145 -4.19 -23.92 -15.26
N GLY A 146 -4.82 -23.13 -14.40
CA GLY A 146 -4.23 -21.90 -13.88
C GLY A 146 -2.89 -22.21 -13.19
N PRO A 147 -2.00 -21.22 -13.03
CA PRO A 147 -0.72 -21.44 -12.36
C PRO A 147 -0.97 -22.09 -11.01
N VAL A 148 -0.36 -23.24 -10.79
CA VAL A 148 -0.38 -23.94 -9.51
C VAL A 148 0.27 -23.01 -8.51
N GLY A 149 -0.53 -22.39 -7.65
CA GLY A 149 -0.04 -21.63 -6.51
C GLY A 149 0.91 -22.50 -5.68
N PRO A 150 1.81 -21.93 -4.87
CA PRO A 150 2.75 -22.69 -4.08
C PRO A 150 2.01 -23.81 -3.36
N ALA A 151 2.49 -25.03 -3.49
CA ALA A 151 1.90 -26.22 -2.88
C ALA A 151 1.73 -25.93 -1.37
N GLY A 152 0.53 -26.10 -0.85
CA GLY A 152 0.27 -25.91 0.58
C GLY A 152 1.19 -26.81 1.43
N PRO A 153 1.37 -26.50 2.72
CA PRO A 153 2.25 -27.28 3.59
C PRO A 153 1.85 -28.75 3.61
N ALA A 154 2.84 -29.63 3.67
CA ALA A 154 2.61 -31.07 3.68
C ALA A 154 1.64 -31.47 4.82
N PRO A 155 0.68 -32.34 4.58
CA PRO A 155 -0.29 -32.75 5.62
C PRO A 155 0.36 -33.29 6.89
N GLU A 156 1.52 -33.93 6.78
CA GLU A 156 2.31 -34.43 7.92
C GLU A 156 2.87 -33.31 8.77
N THR A 157 3.36 -32.23 8.14
CA THR A 157 3.82 -31.02 8.82
C THR A 157 2.67 -30.35 9.58
N VAL A 158 1.51 -30.19 8.94
CA VAL A 158 0.32 -29.65 9.59
C VAL A 158 -0.10 -30.51 10.81
N GLN A 159 -0.04 -31.82 10.66
CA GLN A 159 -0.39 -32.74 11.76
C GLN A 159 0.61 -32.66 12.93
N SER A 160 1.91 -32.53 12.64
CA SER A 160 2.95 -32.40 13.67
C SER A 160 2.83 -31.06 14.42
N VAL A 161 2.59 -29.97 13.70
CA VAL A 161 2.32 -28.64 14.27
C VAL A 161 1.06 -28.66 15.13
N ARG A 162 -0.04 -29.29 14.67
CA ARG A 162 -1.27 -29.42 15.42
C ARG A 162 -1.06 -30.05 16.79
N ARG A 163 -0.21 -31.12 16.87
CA ARG A 163 0.13 -31.75 18.15
C ARG A 163 0.86 -30.81 19.07
N VAL A 164 1.84 -30.04 18.57
CA VAL A 164 2.59 -29.08 19.39
C VAL A 164 1.68 -27.94 19.88
N LEU A 165 0.77 -27.45 19.02
CA LEU A 165 -0.21 -26.44 19.44
C LEU A 165 -1.13 -26.97 20.56
N ALA A 166 -1.61 -28.23 20.44
CA ALA A 166 -2.40 -28.86 21.47
C ALA A 166 -1.62 -29.06 22.78
N GLU A 167 -0.35 -29.50 22.72
CA GLU A 167 0.56 -29.63 23.88
C GLU A 167 0.72 -28.29 24.61
N GLY A 168 0.83 -27.18 23.88
CA GLY A 168 0.97 -25.82 24.43
C GLY A 168 -0.36 -25.10 24.72
N GLY A 169 -1.51 -25.75 24.50
CA GLY A 169 -2.84 -25.15 24.75
C GLY A 169 -3.24 -24.05 23.74
N ALA A 170 -2.59 -23.98 22.59
CA ALA A 170 -2.93 -23.05 21.52
C ALA A 170 -3.99 -23.65 20.57
N PRO A 171 -4.80 -22.81 19.87
CA PRO A 171 -5.80 -23.28 18.94
C PRO A 171 -5.22 -24.12 17.79
N GLU A 172 -5.66 -25.37 17.65
CA GLU A 172 -5.21 -26.29 16.59
C GLU A 172 -5.52 -25.77 15.18
N ALA A 173 -6.50 -24.87 15.04
CA ALA A 173 -6.86 -24.22 13.79
C ALA A 173 -5.72 -23.36 13.20
N LEU A 174 -4.73 -22.96 14.00
CA LEU A 174 -3.54 -22.24 13.54
C LEU A 174 -2.53 -23.12 12.80
N ALA A 175 -2.63 -24.46 12.91
CA ALA A 175 -1.63 -25.39 12.38
C ALA A 175 -1.33 -25.24 10.89
N PRO A 176 -2.31 -25.04 9.97
CA PRO A 176 -2.01 -24.85 8.56
C PRO A 176 -1.21 -23.57 8.28
N GLN A 177 -1.58 -22.46 8.95
CA GLN A 177 -0.87 -21.18 8.80
C GLN A 177 0.55 -21.25 9.37
N THR A 178 0.70 -21.85 10.55
CA THR A 178 2.00 -22.05 11.21
C THR A 178 2.92 -22.92 10.35
N ALA A 179 2.40 -24.03 9.81
CA ALA A 179 3.17 -24.91 8.92
C ALA A 179 3.57 -24.20 7.62
N ALA A 180 2.70 -23.33 7.08
CA ALA A 180 3.01 -22.55 5.88
C ALA A 180 4.12 -21.51 6.13
N LEU A 181 4.14 -20.91 7.33
CA LEU A 181 5.12 -19.87 7.70
C LEU A 181 6.48 -20.43 8.11
N LEU A 182 6.51 -21.51 8.90
CA LEU A 182 7.72 -22.08 9.47
C LEU A 182 8.29 -23.25 8.67
N GLY A 183 7.56 -23.75 7.66
CA GLY A 183 8.01 -24.82 6.78
C GLY A 183 8.01 -26.21 7.40
N GLU A 184 8.80 -27.13 6.83
CA GLU A 184 8.81 -28.55 7.21
C GLU A 184 9.25 -28.80 8.65
N GLY A 185 10.16 -27.97 9.21
CA GLY A 185 10.64 -28.03 10.59
C GLY A 185 9.76 -27.32 11.62
N ALA A 186 8.56 -26.86 11.27
CA ALA A 186 7.71 -25.99 12.09
C ALA A 186 7.44 -26.51 13.50
N ALA A 187 7.24 -27.81 13.68
CA ALA A 187 6.98 -28.41 14.98
C ALA A 187 8.20 -28.35 15.91
N ASP A 188 9.40 -28.57 15.39
CA ASP A 188 10.64 -28.51 16.17
C ASP A 188 11.05 -27.07 16.43
N ALA A 189 10.84 -26.17 15.47
CA ALA A 189 11.03 -24.74 15.64
C ALA A 189 10.16 -24.18 16.78
N LEU A 190 8.87 -24.56 16.85
CA LEU A 190 7.98 -24.15 17.95
C LEU A 190 8.37 -24.73 19.31
N ARG A 191 8.98 -25.91 19.37
CA ARG A 191 9.49 -26.46 20.65
C ARG A 191 10.77 -25.76 21.10
N ALA A 192 11.65 -25.43 20.14
CA ALA A 192 12.88 -24.70 20.41
C ALA A 192 12.61 -23.23 20.79
N ASP A 193 11.69 -22.61 20.09
CA ASP A 193 11.27 -21.22 20.31
C ASP A 193 9.75 -21.08 20.17
N PRO A 194 8.99 -21.23 21.27
CA PRO A 194 7.54 -21.13 21.24
C PRO A 194 7.00 -19.77 20.81
N TRP A 195 7.77 -18.69 20.99
CA TRP A 195 7.35 -17.34 20.59
C TRP A 195 7.34 -17.14 19.06
N GLN A 196 7.91 -18.07 18.26
CA GLN A 196 7.70 -18.10 16.81
C GLN A 196 6.22 -18.15 16.41
N LEU A 197 5.34 -18.54 17.33
CA LEU A 197 3.90 -18.48 17.14
C LEU A 197 3.39 -17.04 16.90
N LEU A 198 4.12 -16.00 17.34
CA LEU A 198 3.81 -14.60 17.07
C LEU A 198 3.87 -14.20 15.58
N ARG A 199 4.57 -14.97 14.76
CA ARG A 199 4.59 -14.78 13.31
C ARG A 199 3.25 -15.11 12.65
N VAL A 200 2.38 -15.85 13.35
CA VAL A 200 1.05 -16.20 12.85
C VAL A 200 0.09 -15.04 13.06
N GLY A 201 -0.52 -14.56 11.98
CA GLY A 201 -1.45 -13.44 12.02
C GLY A 201 -2.59 -13.63 13.03
N GLY A 202 -2.79 -12.63 13.87
CA GLY A 202 -3.84 -12.63 14.91
C GLY A 202 -3.42 -13.19 16.27
N VAL A 203 -2.23 -13.78 16.41
CA VAL A 203 -1.67 -14.19 17.69
C VAL A 203 -1.11 -12.96 18.42
N ARG A 204 -1.40 -12.86 19.73
CA ARG A 204 -0.94 -11.76 20.57
C ARG A 204 0.15 -12.23 21.53
N PRO A 205 1.03 -11.32 22.01
CA PRO A 205 2.11 -11.65 22.94
C PRO A 205 1.65 -12.46 24.15
N GLU A 206 0.49 -12.12 24.75
CA GLU A 206 -0.03 -12.80 25.92
C GLU A 206 -0.42 -14.27 25.63
N GLN A 207 -0.86 -14.56 24.41
CA GLN A 207 -1.20 -15.92 23.96
C GLN A 207 0.08 -16.73 23.71
N ALA A 208 1.10 -16.12 23.08
CA ALA A 208 2.41 -16.74 22.88
C ALA A 208 3.13 -17.00 24.21
N ASP A 209 3.04 -16.08 25.18
CA ASP A 209 3.57 -16.24 26.52
C ASP A 209 2.88 -17.42 27.25
N GLY A 210 1.57 -17.58 27.08
CA GLY A 210 0.82 -18.73 27.62
C GLY A 210 1.28 -20.05 26.99
N PHE A 211 1.45 -20.07 25.67
CA PHE A 211 1.95 -21.21 24.91
C PHE A 211 3.38 -21.59 25.31
N ALA A 212 4.29 -20.60 25.40
CA ALA A 212 5.66 -20.80 25.82
C ALA A 212 5.74 -21.37 27.25
N ARG A 213 4.92 -20.84 28.17
CA ARG A 213 4.88 -21.33 29.55
C ARG A 213 4.40 -22.78 29.65
N ALA A 214 3.50 -23.20 28.78
CA ALA A 214 3.03 -24.58 28.74
C ALA A 214 4.09 -25.56 28.22
N LEU A 215 4.91 -25.14 27.24
CA LEU A 215 5.95 -25.98 26.63
C LEU A 215 7.27 -26.00 27.45
N LEU A 216 7.72 -24.84 27.95
CA LEU A 216 9.01 -24.68 28.60
C LEU A 216 8.94 -24.78 30.11
N GLY A 217 7.75 -24.68 30.70
CA GLY A 217 7.56 -24.78 32.16
C GLY A 217 8.35 -23.71 32.92
N ALA A 218 9.23 -24.16 33.81
CA ALA A 218 10.04 -23.29 34.66
C ALA A 218 11.15 -22.51 33.91
N GLU A 219 11.49 -22.89 32.71
CA GLU A 219 12.50 -22.22 31.87
C GLU A 219 11.91 -20.98 31.15
N CYS A 220 10.61 -20.76 31.22
CA CYS A 220 9.94 -19.61 30.62
C CYS A 220 9.96 -18.40 31.54
N GLY A 221 10.85 -17.43 31.27
CA GLY A 221 10.94 -16.14 31.97
C GLY A 221 10.51 -14.96 31.15
N PRO A 222 10.17 -13.82 31.80
CA PRO A 222 9.89 -12.57 31.06
C PRO A 222 11.14 -11.96 30.41
N ASP A 223 12.30 -12.34 30.88
CA ASP A 223 13.65 -11.97 30.46
C ASP A 223 14.24 -12.92 29.41
N ASP A 224 13.46 -13.89 28.92
CA ASP A 224 13.89 -14.79 27.85
C ASP A 224 14.18 -13.99 26.57
N GLU A 225 15.41 -14.11 26.07
CA GLU A 225 15.88 -13.38 24.88
C GLU A 225 15.01 -13.68 23.65
N ARG A 226 14.55 -14.94 23.49
CA ARG A 226 13.64 -15.35 22.39
C ARG A 226 12.34 -14.57 22.43
N ARG A 227 11.79 -14.35 23.65
CA ARG A 227 10.59 -13.53 23.86
C ARG A 227 10.83 -12.08 23.44
N GLY A 228 11.94 -11.50 23.88
CA GLY A 228 12.33 -10.13 23.54
C GLY A 228 12.37 -9.92 22.02
N ARG A 229 13.08 -10.80 21.30
CA ARG A 229 13.16 -10.76 19.83
C ARG A 229 11.78 -10.92 19.17
N ALA A 230 11.03 -11.94 19.54
CA ALA A 230 9.74 -12.22 18.93
C ALA A 230 8.73 -11.08 19.14
N VAL A 231 8.72 -10.44 20.32
CA VAL A 231 7.86 -9.26 20.59
C VAL A 231 8.35 -8.04 19.77
N THR A 232 9.64 -7.86 19.59
CA THR A 232 10.21 -6.79 18.75
C THR A 232 9.75 -6.95 17.31
N VAL A 233 9.94 -8.12 16.72
CA VAL A 233 9.50 -8.42 15.35
C VAL A 233 7.97 -8.25 15.23
N TRP A 234 7.21 -8.76 16.21
CA TRP A 234 5.75 -8.59 16.22
C TRP A 234 5.33 -7.12 16.23
N LEU A 235 5.98 -6.26 17.01
CA LEU A 235 5.70 -4.82 17.02
C LEU A 235 6.01 -4.16 15.68
N LEU A 236 7.11 -4.54 15.03
CA LEU A 236 7.46 -4.05 13.70
C LEU A 236 6.44 -4.54 12.64
N GLU A 237 5.94 -5.78 12.76
CA GLU A 237 4.84 -6.29 11.91
C GLU A 237 3.54 -5.51 12.15
N GLN A 238 3.20 -5.20 13.41
CA GLN A 238 2.03 -4.36 13.71
C GLN A 238 2.19 -2.94 13.16
N ALA A 239 3.41 -2.40 13.19
CA ALA A 239 3.73 -1.11 12.57
C ALA A 239 3.58 -1.17 11.04
N ALA A 240 4.00 -2.26 10.41
CA ALA A 240 3.82 -2.48 8.97
C ALA A 240 2.34 -2.57 8.58
N LEU A 241 1.51 -3.26 9.38
CA LEU A 241 0.05 -3.27 9.21
C LEU A 241 -0.58 -1.87 9.39
N ALA A 242 0.05 -0.98 10.15
CA ALA A 242 -0.33 0.43 10.25
C ALA A 242 0.25 1.30 9.13
N GLY A 243 1.06 0.72 8.24
CA GLY A 243 1.65 1.35 7.07
C GLY A 243 3.06 1.91 7.25
N HIS A 244 3.70 1.72 8.41
CA HIS A 244 5.09 2.11 8.62
C HIS A 244 6.05 1.11 7.97
N THR A 245 7.18 1.56 7.42
CA THR A 245 8.28 0.70 6.98
C THR A 245 9.33 0.53 8.08
N ALA A 246 9.41 1.49 9.00
CA ALA A 246 10.28 1.47 10.16
C ALA A 246 9.66 2.22 11.35
N LEU A 247 10.18 2.01 12.54
CA LEU A 247 9.83 2.76 13.76
C LEU A 247 11.06 3.46 14.34
N GLU A 248 10.85 4.60 14.95
CA GLU A 248 11.89 5.28 15.73
C GLU A 248 12.26 4.43 16.96
N LEU A 249 13.57 4.27 17.19
CA LEU A 249 14.11 3.47 18.29
C LEU A 249 13.47 3.83 19.65
N PRO A 250 13.37 5.13 20.05
CA PRO A 250 12.76 5.47 21.35
C PRO A 250 11.29 5.06 21.46
N ARG A 251 10.55 5.09 20.34
CA ARG A 251 9.15 4.65 20.30
C ARG A 251 9.05 3.13 20.42
N LEU A 252 9.92 2.40 19.74
CA LEU A 252 9.96 0.94 19.78
C LEU A 252 10.31 0.45 21.19
N THR A 253 11.38 0.98 21.81
CA THR A 253 11.81 0.59 23.17
C THR A 253 10.77 0.94 24.23
N ALA A 254 10.13 2.12 24.14
CA ALA A 254 9.02 2.47 25.03
C ALA A 254 7.84 1.51 24.91
N THR A 255 7.53 1.06 23.67
CA THR A 255 6.43 0.10 23.45
C THR A 255 6.78 -1.30 23.93
N LEU A 256 8.04 -1.74 23.77
CA LEU A 256 8.55 -3.01 24.31
C LEU A 256 8.44 -3.04 25.85
N ALA A 257 8.85 -1.94 26.53
CA ALA A 257 8.69 -1.80 27.97
C ALA A 257 7.23 -1.92 28.41
N GLN A 258 6.29 -1.28 27.69
CA GLN A 258 4.83 -1.41 27.92
C GLN A 258 4.31 -2.85 27.75
N ARG A 259 4.99 -3.66 26.92
CA ARG A 259 4.67 -5.09 26.70
C ARG A 259 5.38 -6.01 27.70
N GLY A 260 6.03 -5.43 28.70
CA GLY A 260 6.68 -6.19 29.77
C GLY A 260 7.95 -6.91 29.31
N VAL A 261 8.69 -6.33 28.37
CA VAL A 261 10.07 -6.71 28.06
C VAL A 261 10.98 -5.99 29.05
N PRO A 262 11.72 -6.70 29.92
CA PRO A 262 12.48 -6.07 31.00
C PRO A 262 13.63 -5.20 30.52
N ASP A 263 14.33 -5.61 29.44
CA ASP A 263 15.40 -4.90 28.79
C ASP A 263 15.08 -4.71 27.30
N PRO A 264 14.39 -3.60 26.94
CA PRO A 264 14.02 -3.31 25.57
C PRO A 264 15.22 -3.12 24.63
N ASP A 265 16.31 -2.52 25.11
CA ASP A 265 17.48 -2.24 24.31
C ASP A 265 18.21 -3.54 23.95
N ALA A 266 18.39 -4.44 24.91
CA ALA A 266 18.93 -5.79 24.67
C ALA A 266 18.05 -6.58 23.69
N ALA A 267 16.72 -6.48 23.78
CA ALA A 267 15.80 -7.15 22.86
C ALA A 267 15.96 -6.64 21.42
N VAL A 268 16.06 -5.33 21.22
CA VAL A 268 16.32 -4.72 19.90
C VAL A 268 17.71 -5.15 19.38
N GLN A 269 18.75 -5.07 20.20
CA GLN A 269 20.12 -5.50 19.85
C GLN A 269 20.16 -6.97 19.40
N SER A 270 19.49 -7.86 20.14
CA SER A 270 19.38 -9.26 19.79
C SER A 270 18.65 -9.49 18.48
N THR A 271 17.57 -8.73 18.21
CA THR A 271 16.83 -8.79 16.95
C THR A 271 17.68 -8.34 15.76
N LEU A 272 18.50 -7.29 15.94
CA LEU A 272 19.46 -6.82 14.94
C LEU A 272 20.58 -7.85 14.69
N ALA A 273 21.11 -8.47 15.76
CA ALA A 273 22.16 -9.47 15.67
C ALA A 273 21.73 -10.73 14.92
N GLU A 274 20.48 -11.14 15.04
CA GLU A 274 19.91 -12.27 14.29
C GLU A 274 19.50 -11.90 12.85
N GLY A 275 19.57 -10.61 12.48
CA GLY A 275 19.23 -10.13 11.14
C GLY A 275 17.73 -10.08 10.84
N GLU A 276 16.87 -10.16 11.88
CA GLU A 276 15.40 -10.07 11.70
C GLU A 276 14.92 -8.63 11.50
N ALA A 277 15.75 -7.63 11.90
CA ALA A 277 15.53 -6.21 11.66
C ALA A 277 16.84 -5.50 11.29
N LEU A 278 16.73 -4.31 10.71
CA LEU A 278 17.85 -3.43 10.36
C LEU A 278 17.70 -2.09 11.06
N ALA A 279 18.83 -1.50 11.43
CA ALA A 279 18.90 -0.15 12.01
C ALA A 279 19.42 0.85 10.98
N PHE A 280 18.82 2.05 10.94
CA PHE A 280 19.17 3.12 10.02
C PHE A 280 19.34 4.41 10.80
N GLN A 281 20.31 5.20 10.38
CA GLN A 281 20.57 6.54 10.92
C GLN A 281 20.24 7.56 9.82
N ASP A 282 19.12 8.24 9.96
CA ASP A 282 18.70 9.28 9.05
C ASP A 282 18.98 10.64 9.70
N ALA A 283 19.69 11.53 9.00
CA ALA A 283 19.87 12.90 9.45
C ALA A 283 18.50 13.61 9.49
N LEU A 284 18.20 14.28 10.60
CA LEU A 284 17.01 15.14 10.67
C LEU A 284 17.31 16.42 9.87
N GLU A 285 16.65 16.59 8.73
CA GLU A 285 16.62 17.88 8.06
C GLU A 285 15.74 18.81 8.90
N GLU A 286 16.28 19.94 9.35
CA GLU A 286 15.48 21.01 9.93
C GLU A 286 14.49 21.50 8.87
N SER A 287 13.21 21.39 9.17
CA SER A 287 12.10 21.87 8.31
C SER A 287 12.27 23.38 8.11
N GLY A 288 12.96 23.81 7.06
CA GLY A 288 13.10 25.21 6.70
C GLY A 288 14.49 25.68 6.24
N ALA A 289 15.55 24.94 6.44
CA ALA A 289 16.87 25.31 5.92
C ALA A 289 17.09 24.72 4.51
N ARG A 290 16.79 25.51 3.51
CA ARG A 290 17.22 25.27 2.13
C ARG A 290 18.76 25.45 2.11
N PRO A 291 19.58 24.46 1.70
CA PRO A 291 21.00 24.70 1.56
C PRO A 291 21.20 25.69 0.41
N GLU A 292 21.60 26.94 0.76
CA GLU A 292 22.12 27.87 -0.23
C GLU A 292 23.45 27.28 -0.78
N ARG A 293 23.36 26.71 -1.98
CA ARG A 293 24.56 26.45 -2.79
C ARG A 293 25.19 27.78 -3.13
N ALA A 294 26.34 28.04 -2.54
CA ALA A 294 27.20 29.13 -2.93
C ALA A 294 27.53 29.01 -4.43
N ALA A 295 26.91 29.87 -5.26
CA ALA A 295 27.33 30.13 -6.61
C ALA A 295 28.66 30.89 -6.56
N GLY A 296 29.79 30.19 -6.72
CA GLY A 296 31.10 30.76 -6.85
C GLY A 296 31.75 30.22 -8.10
N GLY A 297 31.72 31.05 -9.17
CA GLY A 297 32.30 30.78 -10.47
C GLY A 297 33.81 30.64 -10.44
N ALA A 298 34.27 30.07 -11.52
CA ALA A 298 35.58 29.61 -11.90
C ALA A 298 36.73 30.63 -11.79
N GLU A 299 37.90 30.06 -11.74
CA GLU A 299 39.16 30.31 -12.41
C GLU A 299 40.36 30.34 -11.45
N GLY A 300 41.16 29.33 -11.61
CA GLY A 300 42.60 29.25 -11.65
C GLY A 300 43.45 30.06 -10.67
N ALA A 301 44.16 29.40 -9.74
CA ALA A 301 45.59 29.65 -9.48
C ALA A 301 46.12 28.60 -8.47
N TYR A 302 47.17 27.92 -8.85
CA TYR A 302 48.02 27.12 -7.95
C TYR A 302 48.71 28.03 -6.95
N ALA A 303 48.59 27.75 -5.66
CA ALA A 303 49.51 28.22 -4.64
C ALA A 303 49.62 27.16 -3.55
N GLU A 304 50.82 26.69 -3.36
CA GLU A 304 51.27 25.83 -2.27
C GLU A 304 51.22 26.56 -0.91
N GLY A 305 50.87 25.82 0.13
CA GLY A 305 51.33 25.98 1.51
C GLY A 305 50.54 26.97 2.35
N ALA A 306 49.74 26.41 3.28
CA ALA A 306 49.66 26.94 4.65
C ALA A 306 48.87 25.94 5.52
N GLU A 307 49.53 25.46 6.49
CA GLU A 307 49.22 25.05 7.85
C GLU A 307 47.76 24.88 8.29
N SER A 308 47.55 23.71 8.88
CA SER A 308 46.49 23.30 9.79
C SER A 308 45.89 24.44 10.64
N GLY A 309 44.63 24.74 10.40
CA GLY A 309 43.74 25.40 11.34
C GLY A 309 42.81 24.36 11.95
N GLU A 310 43.00 24.05 13.19
CA GLU A 310 42.07 23.29 14.03
C GLU A 310 40.80 24.10 14.23
N GLY A 311 39.65 23.40 14.19
CA GLY A 311 38.43 23.78 14.91
C GLY A 311 37.34 24.43 14.09
N GLU A 312 36.56 23.63 13.35
CA GLU A 312 35.10 23.77 13.37
C GLU A 312 34.56 22.44 13.88
N GLU A 313 34.20 22.42 15.16
CA GLU A 313 33.31 21.41 15.72
C GLU A 313 32.02 21.47 14.89
N GLY A 314 31.87 20.54 13.94
CA GLY A 314 30.65 20.38 13.19
C GLY A 314 29.54 20.17 14.19
N GLU A 315 28.58 21.08 14.24
CA GLU A 315 27.29 20.85 14.94
C GLU A 315 26.82 19.46 14.55
N GLU A 316 26.82 18.52 15.48
CA GLU A 316 26.29 17.17 15.29
C GLU A 316 24.79 17.32 14.90
N ARG A 317 24.52 17.11 13.63
CA ARG A 317 23.12 17.13 13.15
C ARG A 317 22.35 16.08 13.93
N PRO A 318 21.18 16.41 14.50
CA PRO A 318 20.40 15.44 15.22
C PRO A 318 20.06 14.26 14.31
N VAL A 319 20.44 13.07 14.73
CA VAL A 319 20.25 11.84 13.97
C VAL A 319 19.04 11.08 14.52
N ARG A 320 18.17 10.66 13.63
CA ARG A 320 17.03 9.80 13.96
C ARG A 320 17.41 8.34 13.69
N VAL A 321 17.35 7.49 14.70
CA VAL A 321 17.57 6.06 14.55
C VAL A 321 16.25 5.36 14.30
N LEU A 322 16.16 4.64 13.18
CA LEU A 322 15.00 3.88 12.75
C LEU A 322 15.29 2.38 12.76
N ILE A 323 14.35 1.59 13.23
CA ILE A 323 14.40 0.12 13.18
C ILE A 323 13.29 -0.38 12.27
N GLY A 324 13.63 -1.17 11.27
CA GLY A 324 12.70 -1.72 10.29
C GLY A 324 12.92 -3.22 10.04
N LEU A 325 11.87 -3.91 9.61
CA LEU A 325 12.02 -5.29 9.14
C LEU A 325 12.85 -5.32 7.85
N GLU A 326 13.78 -6.27 7.75
CA GLU A 326 14.71 -6.41 6.62
C GLU A 326 14.00 -6.31 5.26
N ARG A 327 12.90 -7.02 5.09
CA ARG A 327 12.15 -7.07 3.82
C ARG A 327 11.65 -5.71 3.34
N TYR A 328 11.17 -4.86 4.26
CA TYR A 328 10.67 -3.53 3.88
C TYR A 328 11.81 -2.52 3.69
N ALA A 329 12.89 -2.69 4.43
CA ALA A 329 14.10 -1.89 4.24
C ALA A 329 14.71 -2.13 2.85
N LEU A 330 14.89 -3.39 2.47
CA LEU A 330 15.37 -3.77 1.16
C LEU A 330 14.44 -3.33 0.03
N ALA A 331 13.11 -3.42 0.26
CA ALA A 331 12.13 -2.95 -0.71
C ALA A 331 12.20 -1.43 -0.90
N GLU A 332 12.38 -0.63 0.17
CA GLU A 332 12.55 0.83 0.05
C GLU A 332 13.85 1.20 -0.67
N GLU A 333 14.94 0.49 -0.40
CA GLU A 333 16.24 0.70 -1.08
C GLU A 333 16.13 0.35 -2.57
N SER A 334 15.62 -0.83 -2.90
CA SER A 334 15.41 -1.24 -4.29
C SER A 334 14.45 -0.30 -5.04
N LEU A 335 13.38 0.15 -4.37
CA LEU A 335 12.47 1.14 -4.95
C LEU A 335 13.17 2.47 -5.23
N ALA A 336 13.98 2.97 -4.28
CA ALA A 336 14.71 4.22 -4.45
C ALA A 336 15.70 4.13 -5.62
N ASP A 337 16.47 3.04 -5.70
CA ASP A 337 17.41 2.80 -6.80
C ASP A 337 16.71 2.69 -8.16
N GLY A 338 15.60 1.95 -8.21
CA GLY A 338 14.79 1.81 -9.43
C GLY A 338 14.19 3.14 -9.91
N LEU A 339 13.64 3.95 -8.99
CA LEU A 339 13.09 5.27 -9.30
C LEU A 339 14.19 6.26 -9.69
N ALA A 340 15.33 6.26 -9.00
CA ALA A 340 16.48 7.10 -9.36
C ALA A 340 17.01 6.74 -10.75
N ARG A 341 17.07 5.45 -11.09
CA ARG A 341 17.41 4.98 -12.45
C ARG A 341 16.47 5.56 -13.49
N LEU A 342 15.16 5.53 -13.26
CA LEU A 342 14.16 6.10 -14.18
C LEU A 342 14.31 7.62 -14.33
N VAL A 343 14.54 8.34 -13.24
CA VAL A 343 14.72 9.81 -13.27
C VAL A 343 16.00 10.21 -14.00
N ASN A 344 17.11 9.49 -13.76
CA ASN A 344 18.42 9.81 -14.33
C ASN A 344 18.64 9.27 -15.73
N SER A 345 17.77 8.37 -16.23
CA SER A 345 17.87 7.81 -17.56
C SER A 345 17.07 8.64 -18.57
N ALA A 346 17.69 8.98 -19.70
CA ALA A 346 16.94 9.58 -20.80
C ALA A 346 15.96 8.54 -21.35
N PRO A 347 14.68 8.89 -21.54
CA PRO A 347 13.73 8.02 -22.21
C PRO A 347 14.22 7.60 -23.59
N LYS A 348 13.88 6.39 -24.03
CA LYS A 348 14.12 5.96 -25.41
C LYS A 348 13.57 7.02 -26.37
N GLN A 349 14.35 7.38 -27.39
CA GLN A 349 13.92 8.31 -28.42
C GLN A 349 13.00 7.58 -29.41
N ASP A 350 11.75 7.37 -29.00
CA ASP A 350 10.71 6.77 -29.82
C ASP A 350 9.84 7.89 -30.40
N GLY A 351 10.07 8.20 -31.66
CA GLY A 351 9.45 9.33 -32.33
C GLY A 351 10.27 10.62 -32.26
N SER A 352 9.93 11.59 -33.11
CA SER A 352 10.56 12.90 -33.02
C SER A 352 9.93 13.73 -31.91
N ALA A 353 10.68 14.69 -31.36
CA ALA A 353 10.13 15.67 -30.41
C ALA A 353 8.92 16.41 -31.00
N ALA A 354 8.88 16.57 -32.34
CA ALA A 354 7.78 17.19 -33.06
C ALA A 354 6.49 16.32 -32.98
N ASP A 355 6.60 14.99 -33.04
CA ASP A 355 5.45 14.08 -32.98
C ASP A 355 4.81 14.10 -31.61
N TRP A 356 5.61 14.12 -30.52
CA TRP A 356 5.13 14.28 -29.16
C TRP A 356 4.46 15.66 -28.96
N GLU A 357 5.04 16.75 -29.49
CA GLU A 357 4.43 18.07 -29.37
C GLU A 357 3.13 18.15 -30.19
N GLN A 358 3.05 17.50 -31.34
CA GLN A 358 1.81 17.40 -32.12
C GLN A 358 0.73 16.62 -31.37
N ALA A 359 1.10 15.52 -30.70
CA ALA A 359 0.20 14.74 -29.84
C ALA A 359 -0.29 15.58 -28.67
N ALA A 360 0.60 16.32 -28.00
CA ALA A 360 0.26 17.23 -26.91
C ALA A 360 -0.66 18.37 -27.39
N ALA A 361 -0.38 18.99 -28.52
CA ALA A 361 -1.22 20.06 -29.08
C ALA A 361 -2.64 19.59 -29.42
N SER A 362 -2.83 18.27 -29.63
CA SER A 362 -4.14 17.66 -29.90
C SER A 362 -4.93 17.35 -28.65
N ALA A 363 -4.30 17.41 -27.48
CA ALA A 363 -4.91 17.09 -26.18
C ALA A 363 -5.35 18.36 -25.43
N PRO A 364 -6.46 18.31 -24.67
CA PRO A 364 -6.94 19.48 -23.94
C PRO A 364 -6.20 19.70 -22.60
N GLY A 365 -5.95 20.97 -22.25
CA GLY A 365 -5.56 21.40 -20.92
C GLY A 365 -4.36 20.66 -20.31
N SER A 366 -4.51 20.15 -19.11
CA SER A 366 -3.46 19.42 -18.38
C SER A 366 -3.09 18.06 -18.97
N ALA A 367 -3.92 17.47 -19.86
CA ALA A 367 -3.53 16.31 -20.63
C ALA A 367 -2.36 16.61 -21.59
N ALA A 368 -2.35 17.81 -22.21
CA ALA A 368 -1.24 18.27 -23.03
C ALA A 368 0.06 18.40 -22.22
N ASP A 369 -0.04 18.94 -20.99
CA ASP A 369 1.11 19.08 -20.11
C ASP A 369 1.65 17.72 -19.66
N LEU A 370 0.76 16.76 -19.38
CA LEU A 370 1.14 15.38 -19.07
C LEU A 370 1.88 14.72 -20.23
N ILE A 371 1.39 14.86 -21.47
CA ILE A 371 2.04 14.29 -22.65
C ILE A 371 3.44 14.91 -22.85
N ARG A 372 3.60 16.24 -22.70
CA ARG A 372 4.91 16.90 -22.78
C ARG A 372 5.87 16.44 -21.68
N ALA A 373 5.39 16.30 -20.44
CA ALA A 373 6.22 15.84 -19.34
C ALA A 373 6.74 14.42 -19.61
N VAL A 374 5.86 13.51 -20.07
CA VAL A 374 6.21 12.12 -20.38
C VAL A 374 7.16 12.00 -21.58
N ALA A 375 7.07 12.91 -22.55
CA ALA A 375 7.99 12.93 -23.69
C ALA A 375 9.45 13.07 -23.25
N GLY A 376 9.72 13.89 -22.21
CA GLY A 376 11.07 14.26 -21.78
C GLY A 376 11.59 13.53 -20.54
N HIS A 377 10.75 12.78 -19.82
CA HIS A 377 11.12 12.24 -18.49
C HIS A 377 10.75 10.76 -18.34
N GLY A 378 11.62 10.01 -17.67
CA GLY A 378 11.40 8.59 -17.36
C GLY A 378 10.43 8.35 -16.23
N LEU A 379 10.24 9.33 -15.32
CA LEU A 379 9.25 9.27 -14.22
C LEU A 379 8.44 10.58 -14.19
N VAL A 380 7.11 10.47 -14.16
CA VAL A 380 6.19 11.61 -14.06
C VAL A 380 5.08 11.28 -13.07
N LEU A 381 4.73 12.23 -12.19
CA LEU A 381 3.57 12.13 -11.31
C LEU A 381 2.41 12.93 -11.90
N HIS A 382 1.23 12.33 -11.87
CA HIS A 382 -0.01 12.99 -12.27
C HIS A 382 -1.00 12.96 -11.10
N THR A 383 -1.51 14.13 -10.73
CA THR A 383 -2.44 14.27 -9.60
C THR A 383 -3.78 14.82 -10.03
N GLY A 384 -4.86 14.28 -9.48
CA GLY A 384 -6.20 14.80 -9.72
C GLY A 384 -7.30 13.86 -9.22
N GLY A 385 -8.51 14.36 -9.15
CA GLY A 385 -9.69 13.64 -8.75
C GLY A 385 -10.22 12.70 -9.85
N GLU A 386 -11.48 12.36 -9.77
CA GLU A 386 -12.11 11.35 -10.63
C GLU A 386 -12.12 11.75 -12.12
N ALA A 387 -12.40 13.02 -12.42
CA ALA A 387 -12.43 13.53 -13.78
C ALA A 387 -11.05 13.48 -14.46
N SER A 388 -9.98 13.55 -13.67
CA SER A 388 -8.60 13.56 -14.15
C SER A 388 -8.19 12.27 -14.87
N LEU A 389 -8.87 11.14 -14.66
CA LEU A 389 -8.60 9.87 -15.36
C LEU A 389 -8.68 9.99 -16.89
N ALA A 390 -9.37 10.99 -17.40
CA ALA A 390 -9.40 11.29 -18.83
C ALA A 390 -8.02 11.66 -19.40
N GLU A 391 -7.12 12.20 -18.59
CA GLU A 391 -5.79 12.68 -18.97
C GLU A 391 -4.80 11.52 -19.17
N PRO A 392 -4.62 10.57 -18.24
CA PRO A 392 -3.88 9.33 -18.50
C PRO A 392 -4.45 8.53 -19.68
N ALA A 393 -5.78 8.55 -19.87
CA ALA A 393 -6.38 7.90 -21.03
C ALA A 393 -6.00 8.60 -22.37
N ALA A 394 -5.92 9.92 -22.36
CA ALA A 394 -5.44 10.69 -23.52
C ALA A 394 -3.96 10.41 -23.80
N LEU A 395 -3.13 10.35 -22.74
CA LEU A 395 -1.71 9.98 -22.86
C LEU A 395 -1.54 8.59 -23.50
N LEU A 396 -2.27 7.57 -23.03
CA LEU A 396 -2.18 6.22 -23.60
C LEU A 396 -2.58 6.18 -25.07
N ARG A 397 -3.66 6.90 -25.45
CA ARG A 397 -4.05 6.99 -26.86
C ARG A 397 -2.97 7.67 -27.71
N ALA A 398 -2.37 8.75 -27.19
CA ALA A 398 -1.26 9.43 -27.84
C ALA A 398 -0.04 8.51 -28.01
N ALA A 399 0.36 7.80 -26.95
CA ALA A 399 1.47 6.85 -26.99
C ALA A 399 1.25 5.74 -28.01
N HIS A 400 0.04 5.16 -28.07
CA HIS A 400 -0.29 4.17 -29.10
C HIS A 400 -0.27 4.74 -30.52
N ALA A 401 -0.75 5.97 -30.72
CA ALA A 401 -0.70 6.63 -32.02
C ALA A 401 0.75 6.89 -32.46
N LEU A 402 1.67 7.08 -31.54
CA LEU A 402 3.12 7.17 -31.78
C LEU A 402 3.79 5.79 -31.94
N GLY A 403 3.05 4.69 -31.86
CA GLY A 403 3.57 3.33 -32.01
C GLY A 403 4.25 2.73 -30.77
N LEU A 404 4.09 3.34 -29.60
CA LEU A 404 4.66 2.87 -28.35
C LEU A 404 3.87 1.69 -27.78
N ARG A 405 4.57 0.75 -27.14
CA ARG A 405 3.97 -0.33 -26.35
C ARG A 405 3.59 0.21 -24.98
N ALA A 406 2.42 0.84 -24.91
CA ALA A 406 1.94 1.52 -23.72
C ALA A 406 0.89 0.69 -22.98
N TRP A 407 1.02 0.60 -21.66
CA TRP A 407 0.14 -0.18 -20.78
C TRP A 407 -0.33 0.67 -19.61
N ALA A 408 -1.52 0.35 -19.09
CA ALA A 408 -1.99 0.87 -17.82
C ALA A 408 -2.15 -0.27 -16.81
N ALA A 409 -1.77 -0.02 -15.56
CA ALA A 409 -1.93 -0.97 -14.46
C ALA A 409 -2.73 -0.34 -13.32
N ALA A 410 -3.80 -1.00 -12.88
CA ALA A 410 -4.57 -0.60 -11.73
C ALA A 410 -4.29 -1.54 -10.53
N PRO A 411 -4.36 -1.07 -9.27
CA PRO A 411 -4.18 -1.93 -8.11
C PRO A 411 -5.14 -3.11 -8.05
N GLY A 412 -6.34 -2.96 -8.56
CA GLY A 412 -7.36 -4.00 -8.54
C GLY A 412 -8.26 -4.02 -9.78
N PRO A 413 -9.06 -5.09 -9.94
CA PRO A 413 -9.88 -5.29 -11.13
C PRO A 413 -10.96 -4.23 -11.32
N LEU A 414 -11.49 -3.62 -10.25
CA LEU A 414 -12.48 -2.54 -10.36
C LEU A 414 -11.92 -1.31 -11.10
N GLY A 415 -10.70 -0.89 -10.73
CA GLY A 415 -10.01 0.23 -11.38
C GLY A 415 -9.63 -0.13 -12.82
N ARG A 416 -9.12 -1.34 -13.05
CA ARG A 416 -8.80 -1.87 -14.38
C ARG A 416 -10.00 -1.78 -15.31
N ASP A 417 -11.13 -2.37 -14.92
CA ASP A 417 -12.34 -2.47 -15.78
C ASP A 417 -12.93 -1.09 -16.04
N ARG A 418 -12.91 -0.20 -15.03
CA ARG A 418 -13.37 1.19 -15.16
C ARG A 418 -12.50 1.99 -16.14
N PHE A 419 -11.19 1.88 -16.04
CA PHE A 419 -10.30 2.59 -16.94
C PHE A 419 -10.32 2.00 -18.35
N ALA A 420 -10.46 0.69 -18.49
CA ALA A 420 -10.66 0.03 -19.79
C ALA A 420 -11.94 0.54 -20.48
N ALA A 421 -13.03 0.69 -19.73
CA ALA A 421 -14.27 1.28 -20.24
C ALA A 421 -14.08 2.74 -20.70
N LEU A 422 -13.27 3.54 -19.98
CA LEU A 422 -12.96 4.92 -20.36
C LEU A 422 -12.11 5.02 -21.64
N LEU A 423 -11.20 4.07 -21.86
CA LEU A 423 -10.41 4.01 -23.09
C LEU A 423 -11.25 3.69 -24.32
N GLY A 424 -12.39 3.10 -24.13
CA GLY A 424 -13.32 2.68 -25.18
C GLY A 424 -13.03 1.25 -25.65
N ALA A 425 -14.08 0.54 -26.07
CA ALA A 425 -13.91 -0.72 -26.78
C ALA A 425 -13.21 -0.46 -28.13
N PRO A 426 -12.32 -1.36 -28.58
CA PRO A 426 -11.78 -1.26 -29.92
C PRO A 426 -12.94 -1.20 -30.93
N PRO A 427 -12.84 -0.40 -32.02
CA PRO A 427 -13.89 -0.39 -33.03
C PRO A 427 -14.09 -1.81 -33.55
N ALA A 428 -15.30 -2.30 -33.40
CA ALA A 428 -15.70 -3.59 -33.95
C ALA A 428 -15.78 -3.43 -35.47
N ASP A 429 -14.69 -3.82 -36.17
CA ASP A 429 -14.76 -4.39 -37.51
C ASP A 429 -13.35 -4.67 -38.09
N PRO A 430 -13.18 -5.67 -38.97
CA PRO A 430 -12.50 -6.92 -38.59
C PRO A 430 -11.07 -6.66 -38.12
N PRO A 431 -10.49 -7.52 -37.28
CA PRO A 431 -9.19 -7.26 -36.67
C PRO A 431 -8.13 -7.12 -37.78
N SER A 432 -7.78 -5.89 -38.08
CA SER A 432 -6.51 -5.64 -38.79
C SER A 432 -5.41 -6.13 -37.86
N PRO A 433 -4.34 -6.74 -38.37
CA PRO A 433 -3.16 -7.04 -37.58
C PRO A 433 -2.41 -5.73 -37.28
N GLY A 434 -2.98 -4.93 -36.42
CA GLY A 434 -2.40 -3.72 -35.85
C GLY A 434 -2.22 -3.90 -34.34
N PRO A 435 -1.44 -3.03 -33.67
CA PRO A 435 -1.18 -3.17 -32.25
C PRO A 435 -2.51 -3.30 -31.47
N ALA A 436 -2.56 -4.30 -30.62
CA ALA A 436 -3.72 -4.60 -29.79
C ALA A 436 -4.22 -3.35 -29.05
N ALA A 437 -5.54 -3.29 -28.81
CA ALA A 437 -6.17 -2.22 -28.02
C ALA A 437 -5.39 -1.94 -26.71
N PRO A 438 -5.44 -0.69 -26.21
CA PRO A 438 -4.72 -0.30 -25.01
C PRO A 438 -5.02 -1.28 -23.89
N ALA A 439 -4.01 -2.03 -23.50
CA ALA A 439 -4.18 -3.06 -22.50
C ALA A 439 -4.16 -2.43 -21.11
N VAL A 440 -5.19 -2.68 -20.35
CA VAL A 440 -5.29 -2.33 -18.96
C VAL A 440 -5.25 -3.61 -18.15
N VAL A 441 -4.33 -3.68 -17.21
CA VAL A 441 -4.07 -4.87 -16.40
C VAL A 441 -4.18 -4.55 -14.91
N THR A 442 -4.13 -5.57 -14.07
CA THR A 442 -3.92 -5.35 -12.64
C THR A 442 -2.42 -5.34 -12.32
N VAL A 443 -1.99 -4.54 -11.32
CA VAL A 443 -0.59 -4.53 -10.87
C VAL A 443 -0.13 -5.94 -10.51
N THR A 444 -0.94 -6.68 -9.76
CA THR A 444 -0.62 -8.07 -9.41
C THR A 444 -0.53 -8.97 -10.64
N GLY A 445 -1.46 -8.84 -11.61
CA GLY A 445 -1.44 -9.62 -12.85
C GLY A 445 -0.21 -9.34 -13.70
N LEU A 446 0.21 -8.07 -13.76
CA LEU A 446 1.42 -7.63 -14.44
C LEU A 446 2.68 -8.21 -13.80
N LEU A 447 2.81 -8.09 -12.47
CA LEU A 447 3.98 -8.56 -11.72
C LEU A 447 4.13 -10.08 -11.74
N THR A 448 3.01 -10.82 -11.69
CA THR A 448 3.01 -12.29 -11.78
C THR A 448 3.09 -12.83 -13.20
N GLY A 449 3.04 -11.97 -14.22
CA GLY A 449 3.00 -12.38 -15.63
C GLY A 449 1.68 -13.03 -16.06
N ALA A 450 0.63 -12.95 -15.25
CA ALA A 450 -0.69 -13.47 -15.59
C ALA A 450 -1.47 -12.54 -16.55
N GLU A 451 -1.13 -11.25 -16.54
CA GLU A 451 -1.70 -10.23 -17.42
C GLU A 451 -0.55 -9.35 -17.97
N GLY A 452 -0.74 -8.76 -19.13
CA GLY A 452 0.16 -7.71 -19.65
C GLY A 452 1.12 -8.16 -20.73
N PRO A 453 2.17 -7.35 -20.99
CA PRO A 453 3.19 -7.66 -21.96
C PRO A 453 4.03 -8.88 -21.48
N GLY A 454 4.67 -9.53 -22.43
CA GLY A 454 5.70 -10.51 -22.13
C GLY A 454 6.87 -9.90 -21.36
N ARG A 455 7.83 -10.75 -21.01
CA ARG A 455 9.12 -10.34 -20.46
C ARG A 455 10.22 -10.68 -21.46
N ASP A 456 11.27 -9.88 -21.50
CA ASP A 456 12.46 -10.14 -22.29
C ASP A 456 13.36 -11.21 -21.63
N ALA A 457 14.54 -11.45 -22.22
CA ALA A 457 15.49 -12.43 -21.72
C ALA A 457 16.07 -12.08 -20.34
N ASP A 458 16.08 -10.81 -19.98
CA ASP A 458 16.57 -10.29 -18.70
C ASP A 458 15.47 -10.22 -17.65
N GLY A 459 14.23 -10.58 -18.03
CA GLY A 459 13.05 -10.58 -17.15
C GLY A 459 12.33 -9.24 -17.06
N ALA A 460 12.77 -8.21 -17.80
CA ALA A 460 12.11 -6.93 -17.85
C ALA A 460 10.82 -6.98 -18.71
N LEU A 461 9.86 -6.13 -18.41
CA LEU A 461 8.59 -6.04 -19.13
C LEU A 461 8.80 -5.51 -20.56
N ASP A 462 8.17 -6.15 -21.54
CA ASP A 462 8.25 -5.73 -22.95
C ASP A 462 7.33 -4.54 -23.22
N LEU A 463 7.68 -3.36 -22.70
CA LEU A 463 6.93 -2.12 -22.83
C LEU A 463 7.84 -0.90 -22.92
N ASP A 464 7.26 0.23 -23.37
CA ASP A 464 7.92 1.54 -23.48
C ASP A 464 7.32 2.58 -22.52
N LEU A 465 6.05 2.40 -22.14
CA LEU A 465 5.32 3.26 -21.21
C LEU A 465 4.42 2.43 -20.30
N LEU A 466 4.53 2.66 -19.00
CA LEU A 466 3.60 2.14 -17.98
C LEU A 466 2.92 3.29 -17.25
N VAL A 467 1.59 3.28 -17.20
CA VAL A 467 0.79 4.20 -16.39
C VAL A 467 0.19 3.42 -15.22
N VAL A 468 0.61 3.69 -14.01
CA VAL A 468 0.02 3.10 -12.79
C VAL A 468 -1.09 4.02 -12.30
N LEU A 469 -2.30 3.49 -12.26
CA LEU A 469 -3.51 4.18 -11.81
C LEU A 469 -3.71 3.98 -10.31
N ASP A 470 -4.51 4.86 -9.69
CA ASP A 470 -4.76 4.84 -8.24
C ASP A 470 -3.43 4.70 -7.45
N ALA A 471 -2.38 5.41 -7.86
CA ALA A 471 -1.02 5.31 -7.33
C ALA A 471 -0.88 5.43 -5.80
N PRO A 472 -1.75 6.14 -5.05
CA PRO A 472 -1.76 6.09 -3.59
C PRO A 472 -1.96 4.69 -2.98
N GLN A 473 -2.45 3.72 -3.77
CA GLN A 473 -2.62 2.33 -3.35
C GLN A 473 -1.36 1.46 -3.53
N LEU A 474 -0.30 2.03 -4.11
CA LEU A 474 0.96 1.32 -4.29
C LEU A 474 1.73 1.31 -2.96
N ASP A 475 1.99 0.12 -2.42
CA ASP A 475 2.88 -0.08 -1.29
C ASP A 475 4.35 -0.18 -1.73
N VAL A 476 5.25 -0.24 -0.77
CA VAL A 476 6.68 -0.24 -1.04
C VAL A 476 7.14 -1.50 -1.79
N GLU A 477 6.60 -2.68 -1.44
CA GLU A 477 6.99 -3.94 -2.07
C GLU A 477 6.52 -4.00 -3.54
N ALA A 478 5.26 -3.65 -3.80
CA ALA A 478 4.74 -3.59 -5.16
C ALA A 478 5.43 -2.49 -5.99
N GLY A 479 5.76 -1.36 -5.37
CA GLY A 479 6.53 -0.29 -5.98
C GLY A 479 7.93 -0.72 -6.41
N ALA A 480 8.66 -1.42 -5.53
CA ALA A 480 9.98 -1.97 -5.81
C ALA A 480 9.93 -2.95 -6.98
N LEU A 481 9.05 -3.94 -6.92
CA LEU A 481 8.89 -4.94 -7.97
C LEU A 481 8.51 -4.30 -9.33
N LEU A 482 7.68 -3.26 -9.33
CA LEU A 482 7.36 -2.52 -10.55
C LEU A 482 8.58 -1.80 -11.11
N ALA A 483 9.32 -1.06 -10.27
CA ALA A 483 10.50 -0.33 -10.71
C ALA A 483 11.59 -1.27 -11.24
N GLU A 484 11.83 -2.41 -10.59
CA GLU A 484 12.76 -3.46 -11.04
C GLU A 484 12.34 -4.10 -12.38
N SER A 485 11.03 -4.25 -12.59
CA SER A 485 10.51 -4.89 -13.80
C SER A 485 10.55 -4.00 -15.05
N LEU A 486 10.83 -2.70 -14.92
CA LEU A 486 10.84 -1.78 -16.05
C LEU A 486 12.19 -1.82 -16.77
N PRO A 487 12.21 -1.92 -18.11
CA PRO A 487 13.45 -1.87 -18.88
C PRO A 487 14.05 -0.45 -18.90
N ASP A 488 15.34 -0.35 -19.18
CA ASP A 488 16.01 0.93 -19.31
C ASP A 488 15.41 1.78 -20.44
N GLY A 489 15.20 3.05 -20.11
CA GLY A 489 14.57 4.02 -21.01
C GLY A 489 13.05 3.89 -21.14
N ALA A 490 12.41 2.98 -20.38
CA ALA A 490 10.96 3.01 -20.25
C ALA A 490 10.49 4.23 -19.45
N ARG A 491 9.24 4.59 -19.66
CA ARG A 491 8.58 5.69 -18.96
C ARG A 491 7.59 5.16 -17.94
N LEU A 492 7.62 5.68 -16.73
CA LEU A 492 6.67 5.40 -15.67
C LEU A 492 5.85 6.64 -15.35
N VAL A 493 4.54 6.51 -15.37
CA VAL A 493 3.62 7.53 -14.88
C VAL A 493 2.87 6.98 -13.66
N LEU A 494 2.97 7.65 -12.54
CA LEU A 494 2.16 7.35 -11.37
C LEU A 494 1.01 8.36 -11.30
N ALA A 495 -0.21 7.89 -11.56
CA ALA A 495 -1.40 8.72 -11.62
C ALA A 495 -2.35 8.39 -10.45
N GLY A 496 -2.79 9.41 -9.72
CA GLY A 496 -3.70 9.20 -8.60
C GLY A 496 -4.12 10.49 -7.89
N ASP A 497 -5.07 10.32 -7.00
CA ASP A 497 -5.60 11.38 -6.16
C ASP A 497 -4.93 11.33 -4.78
N PRO A 498 -4.13 12.34 -4.39
CA PRO A 498 -3.42 12.33 -3.11
C PRO A 498 -4.34 12.40 -1.88
N ALA A 499 -5.61 12.78 -2.05
CA ALA A 499 -6.57 12.93 -0.96
C ALA A 499 -7.24 11.61 -0.54
N VAL A 500 -7.13 10.54 -1.35
CA VAL A 500 -7.69 9.23 -1.01
C VAL A 500 -6.89 8.51 0.08
N LEU A 501 -7.47 7.46 0.64
CA LEU A 501 -6.77 6.55 1.54
C LEU A 501 -5.52 5.98 0.86
N TRP A 502 -4.45 5.84 1.61
CA TRP A 502 -3.22 5.18 1.15
C TRP A 502 -3.36 3.66 1.10
N SER A 503 -2.35 2.98 0.57
CA SER A 503 -2.28 1.52 0.50
C SER A 503 -2.54 0.85 1.86
N VAL A 504 -3.04 -0.38 1.84
CA VAL A 504 -3.16 -1.21 3.05
C VAL A 504 -1.78 -1.69 3.49
N GLY A 505 -0.86 -1.89 2.54
CA GLY A 505 0.52 -2.29 2.79
C GLY A 505 1.39 -1.14 3.32
N PRO A 506 2.62 -1.44 3.76
CA PRO A 506 3.55 -0.45 4.30
C PRO A 506 4.08 0.48 3.21
N GLY A 507 4.48 1.68 3.65
CA GLY A 507 4.92 2.75 2.76
C GLY A 507 3.77 3.68 2.33
N ARG A 508 4.15 4.75 1.66
CA ARG A 508 3.26 5.75 1.04
C ARG A 508 3.94 6.33 -0.21
N VAL A 509 4.35 5.45 -1.09
CA VAL A 509 5.22 5.72 -2.25
C VAL A 509 4.83 6.98 -3.00
N PHE A 510 3.55 7.11 -3.39
CA PHE A 510 3.07 8.27 -4.14
C PHE A 510 3.17 9.58 -3.34
N ALA A 511 2.82 9.56 -2.06
CA ALA A 511 2.91 10.74 -1.19
C ALA A 511 4.36 11.13 -0.90
N ASP A 512 5.26 10.16 -0.75
CA ASP A 512 6.69 10.39 -0.55
C ASP A 512 7.33 11.02 -1.79
N LEU A 513 6.99 10.55 -2.99
CA LEU A 513 7.47 11.13 -4.25
C LEU A 513 6.95 12.54 -4.47
N LEU A 514 5.67 12.81 -4.15
CA LEU A 514 5.11 14.16 -4.22
C LEU A 514 5.84 15.13 -3.28
N ALA A 515 6.21 14.66 -2.08
CA ALA A 515 6.95 15.46 -1.12
C ALA A 515 8.43 15.66 -1.53
N ALA A 516 9.07 14.64 -2.08
CA ALA A 516 10.47 14.67 -2.48
C ALA A 516 10.73 15.55 -3.71
N ARG A 517 9.75 15.76 -4.59
CA ARG A 517 9.86 16.60 -5.81
C ARG A 517 11.05 16.22 -6.70
N VAL A 518 11.31 14.95 -6.84
CA VAL A 518 12.43 14.42 -7.65
C VAL A 518 12.12 14.27 -9.14
N CYS A 519 10.87 14.49 -9.55
CA CYS A 519 10.42 14.36 -10.92
C CYS A 519 9.27 15.32 -11.20
N PRO A 520 8.92 15.56 -12.48
CA PRO A 520 7.81 16.43 -12.87
C PRO A 520 6.49 15.99 -12.25
N GLN A 521 5.74 16.96 -11.74
CA GLN A 521 4.41 16.77 -11.17
C GLN A 521 3.40 17.55 -12.01
N VAL A 522 2.45 16.86 -12.61
CA VAL A 522 1.37 17.45 -13.41
C VAL A 522 0.07 17.35 -12.63
N ALA A 523 -0.43 18.48 -12.15
CA ALA A 523 -1.73 18.56 -11.51
C ALA A 523 -2.84 18.75 -12.55
N SER A 524 -3.88 17.92 -12.47
CA SER A 524 -5.06 18.06 -13.32
C SER A 524 -5.79 19.37 -13.01
N ARG A 525 -6.25 20.00 -14.07
CA ARG A 525 -7.14 21.20 -13.99
C ARG A 525 -8.60 20.86 -14.28
N LEU A 526 -8.92 19.56 -14.41
CA LEU A 526 -10.29 19.11 -14.62
C LEU A 526 -11.02 19.00 -13.27
N PRO A 527 -12.04 19.84 -13.01
CA PRO A 527 -12.83 19.71 -11.79
C PRO A 527 -13.76 18.50 -11.91
N ASP A 528 -14.02 17.84 -10.79
CA ASP A 528 -15.06 16.84 -10.72
C ASP A 528 -16.44 17.51 -10.85
N PRO A 529 -17.30 17.01 -11.75
CA PRO A 529 -18.53 17.71 -12.08
C PRO A 529 -19.66 17.49 -11.06
N GLY A 530 -20.54 18.48 -10.95
CA GLY A 530 -21.81 18.41 -10.25
C GLY A 530 -21.69 18.45 -8.72
N PRO A 531 -22.84 18.32 -8.02
CA PRO A 531 -22.91 18.44 -6.56
C PRO A 531 -22.01 17.46 -5.79
N LEU A 532 -21.83 16.25 -6.30
CA LEU A 532 -20.94 15.25 -5.69
C LEU A 532 -19.47 15.67 -5.82
N GLY A 533 -19.07 16.19 -6.98
CA GLY A 533 -17.72 16.70 -7.20
C GLY A 533 -17.42 17.89 -6.29
N GLU A 534 -18.35 18.83 -6.15
CA GLU A 534 -18.23 19.97 -5.25
C GLU A 534 -18.09 19.54 -3.79
N LEU A 535 -18.95 18.61 -3.31
CA LEU A 535 -18.85 18.07 -1.96
C LEU A 535 -17.50 17.39 -1.69
N VAL A 536 -17.08 16.51 -2.60
CA VAL A 536 -15.83 15.74 -2.44
C VAL A 536 -14.62 16.66 -2.50
N SER A 537 -14.60 17.63 -3.41
CA SER A 537 -13.53 18.63 -3.49
C SER A 537 -13.42 19.46 -2.22
N GLY A 538 -14.55 19.91 -1.65
CA GLY A 538 -14.58 20.59 -0.36
C GLY A 538 -13.99 19.73 0.77
N ILE A 539 -14.37 18.45 0.85
CA ILE A 539 -13.80 17.52 1.84
C ILE A 539 -12.27 17.42 1.66
N GLY A 540 -11.77 17.38 0.43
CA GLY A 540 -10.33 17.32 0.14
C GLY A 540 -9.52 18.45 0.78
N ILE A 541 -10.06 19.66 0.79
CA ILE A 541 -9.44 20.84 1.41
C ILE A 541 -9.81 21.03 2.91
N GLY A 542 -10.61 20.12 3.47
CA GLY A 542 -10.98 20.14 4.89
C GLY A 542 -12.30 20.86 5.19
N GLU A 543 -13.11 21.13 4.18
CA GLU A 543 -14.40 21.79 4.30
C GLU A 543 -15.56 20.82 4.01
N LEU A 544 -16.53 20.77 4.92
CA LEU A 544 -17.78 20.05 4.71
C LEU A 544 -18.90 21.07 4.49
N GLY A 545 -18.96 21.61 3.28
CA GLY A 545 -19.97 22.60 2.89
C GLY A 545 -21.34 22.00 2.65
N GLN A 546 -22.37 22.86 2.71
CA GLN A 546 -23.71 22.52 2.19
C GLN A 546 -23.69 22.72 0.68
N VAL A 547 -23.96 21.65 -0.07
CA VAL A 547 -24.03 21.66 -1.53
C VAL A 547 -25.47 21.56 -1.97
N GLU A 548 -25.88 22.38 -2.94
CA GLU A 548 -27.20 22.28 -3.53
C GLU A 548 -27.31 21.01 -4.40
N ALA A 549 -28.20 20.10 -4.03
CA ALA A 549 -28.41 18.82 -4.69
C ALA A 549 -29.88 18.64 -5.13
N PRO A 550 -30.35 19.41 -6.14
CA PRO A 550 -31.77 19.45 -6.52
C PRO A 550 -32.29 18.11 -7.07
N GLY A 551 -31.42 17.30 -7.66
CA GLY A 551 -31.73 15.96 -8.16
C GLY A 551 -31.62 14.85 -7.12
N LYS A 552 -31.44 15.19 -5.82
CA LYS A 552 -31.17 14.27 -4.71
C LYS A 552 -29.84 13.52 -4.87
N GLU A 553 -28.86 14.17 -5.47
CA GLU A 553 -27.51 13.62 -5.62
C GLU A 553 -26.89 13.30 -4.25
N ILE A 554 -27.25 14.10 -3.23
CA ILE A 554 -26.77 13.93 -1.85
C ILE A 554 -27.99 13.90 -0.92
N VAL A 555 -28.09 12.87 -0.10
CA VAL A 555 -29.16 12.70 0.90
C VAL A 555 -28.53 12.33 2.26
N ILE A 556 -28.83 13.13 3.28
CA ILE A 556 -28.39 12.88 4.65
C ILE A 556 -29.53 12.20 5.41
N VAL A 557 -29.24 11.05 6.04
CA VAL A 557 -30.18 10.24 6.82
C VAL A 557 -29.67 10.12 8.26
N PRO A 558 -30.12 10.99 9.18
CA PRO A 558 -29.72 10.87 10.58
C PRO A 558 -30.34 9.63 11.22
N VAL A 559 -29.57 8.98 12.09
CA VAL A 559 -29.96 7.78 12.84
C VAL A 559 -29.51 7.91 14.29
N ARG A 560 -30.25 7.26 15.19
CA ARG A 560 -29.98 7.33 16.64
C ARG A 560 -29.04 6.24 17.13
N ASP A 561 -29.12 5.06 16.50
CA ASP A 561 -28.37 3.88 16.91
C ASP A 561 -27.98 3.00 15.71
N ALA A 562 -27.16 2.01 15.96
CA ALA A 562 -26.67 1.11 14.93
C ALA A 562 -27.77 0.20 14.33
N GLY A 563 -28.78 -0.15 15.10
CA GLY A 563 -29.92 -0.94 14.61
C GLY A 563 -30.76 -0.15 13.61
N GLU A 564 -31.04 1.13 13.92
CA GLU A 564 -31.68 2.04 12.97
C GLU A 564 -30.81 2.28 11.73
N ALA A 565 -29.48 2.38 11.90
CA ALA A 565 -28.55 2.52 10.77
C ALA A 565 -28.65 1.32 9.81
N VAL A 566 -28.63 0.08 10.31
CA VAL A 566 -28.80 -1.12 9.51
C VAL A 566 -30.16 -1.13 8.82
N HIS A 567 -31.24 -0.85 9.56
CA HIS A 567 -32.59 -0.84 9.00
C HIS A 567 -32.73 0.19 7.88
N ARG A 568 -32.27 1.44 8.10
CA ARG A 568 -32.31 2.50 7.09
C ARG A 568 -31.46 2.17 5.87
N THR A 569 -30.30 1.57 6.07
CA THR A 569 -29.43 1.13 4.98
C THR A 569 -30.13 0.10 4.09
N VAL A 570 -30.74 -0.92 4.68
CA VAL A 570 -31.51 -1.94 3.92
C VAL A 570 -32.68 -1.27 3.17
N GLN A 571 -33.41 -0.35 3.81
CA GLN A 571 -34.51 0.37 3.18
C GLN A 571 -34.03 1.25 2.01
N LEU A 572 -32.89 1.93 2.16
CA LEU A 572 -32.30 2.74 1.10
C LEU A 572 -31.93 1.89 -0.11
N VAL A 573 -31.17 0.82 0.11
CA VAL A 573 -30.68 -0.05 -0.97
C VAL A 573 -31.81 -0.80 -1.69
N ALA A 574 -32.75 -1.38 -0.92
CA ALA A 574 -33.79 -2.23 -1.51
C ALA A 574 -34.98 -1.44 -2.10
N ASP A 575 -35.30 -0.28 -1.52
CA ASP A 575 -36.56 0.39 -1.82
C ASP A 575 -36.39 1.87 -2.24
N SER A 576 -35.64 2.68 -1.46
CA SER A 576 -35.68 4.13 -1.62
C SER A 576 -34.87 4.60 -2.83
N VAL A 577 -33.62 4.12 -2.98
CA VAL A 577 -32.75 4.47 -4.11
C VAL A 577 -33.34 3.97 -5.44
N PRO A 578 -33.82 2.70 -5.56
CA PRO A 578 -34.46 2.25 -6.78
C PRO A 578 -35.69 3.10 -7.18
N ARG A 579 -36.54 3.47 -6.21
CA ARG A 579 -37.76 4.26 -6.50
C ARG A 579 -37.49 5.73 -6.80
N ALA A 580 -36.56 6.35 -6.05
CA ALA A 580 -36.40 7.82 -6.10
C ALA A 580 -35.33 8.26 -7.09
N ILE A 581 -34.31 7.44 -7.33
CA ILE A 581 -33.13 7.74 -8.15
C ILE A 581 -33.12 6.89 -9.43
N GLY A 582 -33.82 5.75 -9.42
CA GLY A 582 -33.85 4.81 -10.54
C GLY A 582 -32.57 3.97 -10.67
N VAL A 583 -31.80 3.84 -9.59
CA VAL A 583 -30.60 2.98 -9.54
C VAL A 583 -30.98 1.66 -8.84
N PRO A 584 -30.85 0.51 -9.51
CA PRO A 584 -31.20 -0.78 -8.91
C PRO A 584 -30.26 -1.15 -7.74
N ALA A 585 -30.72 -2.06 -6.88
CA ALA A 585 -29.95 -2.50 -5.72
C ALA A 585 -28.61 -3.14 -6.11
N GLU A 586 -28.53 -3.76 -7.27
CA GLU A 586 -27.34 -4.38 -7.84
C GLU A 586 -26.24 -3.36 -8.19
N GLU A 587 -26.63 -2.11 -8.48
CA GLU A 587 -25.72 -1.00 -8.80
C GLU A 587 -25.52 -0.04 -7.61
N THR A 588 -26.09 -0.40 -6.47
CA THR A 588 -25.93 0.34 -5.21
C THR A 588 -24.90 -0.35 -4.33
N GLN A 589 -23.90 0.39 -3.86
CA GLN A 589 -22.84 -0.10 -2.96
C GLN A 589 -22.98 0.50 -1.57
N VAL A 590 -22.86 -0.32 -0.54
CA VAL A 590 -22.79 0.17 0.85
C VAL A 590 -21.32 0.24 1.28
N ILE A 591 -20.94 1.34 1.95
CA ILE A 591 -19.57 1.54 2.48
C ILE A 591 -19.66 1.89 3.96
N THR A 592 -18.85 1.22 4.80
CA THR A 592 -18.81 1.44 6.25
C THR A 592 -17.37 1.37 6.78
N PRO A 593 -17.03 1.96 7.94
CA PRO A 593 -15.65 2.05 8.42
C PRO A 593 -14.94 0.72 8.69
N GLY A 594 -15.66 -0.33 9.09
CA GLY A 594 -15.01 -1.58 9.48
C GLY A 594 -15.88 -2.81 9.34
N HIS A 595 -15.28 -3.96 9.66
CA HIS A 595 -15.95 -5.26 9.58
C HIS A 595 -16.76 -5.60 10.84
N GLY A 596 -16.36 -5.07 11.99
CA GLY A 596 -16.98 -5.31 13.30
C GLY A 596 -18.00 -4.23 13.65
N GLY A 597 -18.52 -4.32 14.90
CA GLY A 597 -19.56 -3.43 15.39
C GLY A 597 -20.96 -3.79 14.92
N ALA A 598 -21.96 -3.12 15.48
CA ALA A 598 -23.37 -3.43 15.21
C ALA A 598 -23.87 -3.00 13.83
N ALA A 599 -23.14 -2.09 13.14
CA ALA A 599 -23.39 -1.67 11.77
C ALA A 599 -22.13 -1.74 10.89
N GLY A 600 -21.21 -2.66 11.18
CA GLY A 600 -20.08 -2.98 10.32
C GLY A 600 -20.49 -3.87 9.14
N THR A 601 -19.52 -4.16 8.24
CA THR A 601 -19.83 -4.93 7.01
C THR A 601 -20.48 -6.29 7.30
N ARG A 602 -20.16 -6.95 8.42
CA ARG A 602 -20.77 -8.24 8.78
C ARG A 602 -22.26 -8.12 9.03
N ALA A 603 -22.67 -7.16 9.87
CA ALA A 603 -24.07 -6.93 10.22
C ALA A 603 -24.87 -6.43 9.01
N LEU A 604 -24.31 -5.47 8.27
CA LEU A 604 -24.93 -4.93 7.07
C LEU A 604 -25.09 -5.98 5.97
N ASN A 605 -24.08 -6.80 5.71
CA ASN A 605 -24.14 -7.87 4.72
C ASN A 605 -25.17 -8.94 5.08
N ALA A 606 -25.27 -9.32 6.36
CA ALA A 606 -26.30 -10.26 6.82
C ALA A 606 -27.70 -9.72 6.55
N ALA A 607 -27.98 -8.47 6.97
CA ALA A 607 -29.28 -7.84 6.76
C ALA A 607 -29.62 -7.61 5.26
N LEU A 608 -28.61 -7.25 4.46
CA LEU A 608 -28.78 -7.08 3.00
C LEU A 608 -29.00 -8.42 2.30
N LYS A 609 -28.29 -9.51 2.70
CA LYS A 609 -28.55 -10.85 2.18
C LYS A 609 -29.98 -11.28 2.45
N ASP A 610 -30.44 -11.15 3.68
CA ASP A 610 -31.81 -11.53 4.07
C ASP A 610 -32.88 -10.80 3.24
N ARG A 611 -32.61 -9.57 2.81
CA ARG A 611 -33.55 -8.74 2.04
C ARG A 611 -33.43 -8.90 0.53
N LEU A 612 -32.20 -9.01 -0.01
CA LEU A 612 -31.94 -8.95 -1.46
C LEU A 612 -31.80 -10.33 -2.10
N ASN A 613 -31.24 -11.31 -1.40
CA ASN A 613 -31.08 -12.68 -1.87
C ASN A 613 -31.31 -13.66 -0.72
N PRO A 614 -32.58 -13.77 -0.20
CA PRO A 614 -32.87 -14.65 0.91
C PRO A 614 -32.61 -16.12 0.53
N GLY A 615 -31.93 -16.85 1.41
CA GLY A 615 -31.61 -18.25 1.19
C GLY A 615 -31.03 -18.92 2.43
N PRO A 616 -30.99 -20.26 2.48
CA PRO A 616 -30.57 -21.02 3.64
C PRO A 616 -29.05 -21.05 3.84
N GLY A 617 -28.25 -20.42 2.97
CA GLY A 617 -26.79 -20.47 3.05
C GLY A 617 -26.23 -21.86 2.70
N ARG A 618 -26.67 -22.46 1.61
CA ARG A 618 -26.40 -23.86 1.21
C ARG A 618 -24.91 -24.18 1.12
N PHE A 619 -24.08 -23.21 0.82
CA PHE A 619 -22.66 -23.38 0.57
C PHE A 619 -21.81 -22.68 1.66
N GLY A 620 -21.96 -23.15 2.90
CA GLY A 620 -21.19 -22.58 4.02
C GLY A 620 -21.57 -21.13 4.36
N GLY A 621 -22.86 -20.79 4.27
CA GLY A 621 -23.41 -19.45 4.48
C GLY A 621 -23.69 -18.66 3.20
N PHE A 622 -23.36 -19.22 2.04
CA PHE A 622 -23.55 -18.58 0.73
C PHE A 622 -24.65 -19.30 -0.08
N ASP A 623 -25.32 -18.56 -0.95
CA ASP A 623 -26.28 -19.07 -1.92
C ASP A 623 -25.94 -18.55 -3.33
N PRO A 624 -26.38 -19.22 -4.42
CA PRO A 624 -26.19 -18.72 -5.77
C PRO A 624 -26.74 -17.31 -5.94
N GLY A 625 -26.00 -16.44 -6.59
CA GLY A 625 -26.34 -15.03 -6.79
C GLY A 625 -25.88 -14.09 -5.68
N ASP A 626 -25.38 -14.59 -4.55
CA ASP A 626 -24.81 -13.75 -3.48
C ASP A 626 -23.69 -12.88 -4.04
N ARG A 627 -23.71 -11.59 -3.72
CA ARG A 627 -22.56 -10.71 -3.92
C ARG A 627 -21.52 -11.04 -2.90
N VAL A 628 -20.29 -11.26 -3.37
CA VAL A 628 -19.17 -11.62 -2.52
C VAL A 628 -17.93 -10.81 -2.85
N VAL A 629 -17.02 -10.80 -1.91
CA VAL A 629 -15.62 -10.37 -2.07
C VAL A 629 -14.74 -11.54 -1.72
N HIS A 630 -13.91 -11.94 -2.64
CA HIS A 630 -12.84 -12.92 -2.42
C HIS A 630 -11.52 -12.18 -2.19
N SER A 631 -10.85 -12.47 -1.09
CA SER A 631 -9.54 -11.91 -0.71
C SER A 631 -8.52 -13.04 -0.65
N PRO A 632 -7.88 -13.40 -1.78
CA PRO A 632 -6.92 -14.50 -1.84
C PRO A 632 -5.64 -14.23 -1.06
N ALA A 633 -5.30 -12.96 -0.86
CA ALA A 633 -4.16 -12.48 -0.09
C ALA A 633 -4.50 -11.12 0.56
N PRO A 634 -3.76 -10.70 1.61
CA PRO A 634 -3.90 -9.36 2.19
C PRO A 634 -3.82 -8.26 1.12
N GLY A 635 -4.68 -7.26 1.22
CA GLY A 635 -4.74 -6.15 0.25
C GLY A 635 -5.36 -6.48 -1.11
N ARG A 636 -5.53 -7.75 -1.47
CA ARG A 636 -6.11 -8.17 -2.74
C ARG A 636 -7.61 -8.41 -2.60
N VAL A 637 -8.41 -7.68 -3.36
CA VAL A 637 -9.88 -7.70 -3.31
C VAL A 637 -10.44 -8.02 -4.68
N LEU A 638 -11.19 -9.12 -4.80
CA LEU A 638 -11.86 -9.57 -6.01
C LEU A 638 -13.37 -9.60 -5.78
N PRO A 639 -14.11 -8.56 -6.19
CA PRO A 639 -15.57 -8.58 -6.15
C PRO A 639 -16.13 -9.63 -7.13
N GLY A 640 -17.18 -10.31 -6.72
CA GLY A 640 -17.79 -11.33 -7.54
C GLY A 640 -19.20 -11.73 -7.08
N ARG A 641 -19.72 -12.78 -7.72
CA ARG A 641 -21.00 -13.43 -7.38
C ARG A 641 -20.79 -14.92 -7.25
N VAL A 642 -21.52 -15.52 -6.32
CA VAL A 642 -21.57 -16.97 -6.18
C VAL A 642 -22.35 -17.56 -7.35
N VAL A 643 -21.74 -18.52 -8.04
CA VAL A 643 -22.37 -19.27 -9.13
C VAL A 643 -22.91 -20.59 -8.60
N THR A 644 -22.07 -21.42 -8.02
CA THR A 644 -22.38 -22.75 -7.47
C THR A 644 -21.32 -23.19 -6.47
N ALA A 645 -21.49 -24.37 -5.88
CA ALA A 645 -20.43 -25.06 -5.15
C ALA A 645 -20.53 -26.56 -5.43
N ASP A 646 -19.38 -27.22 -5.43
CA ASP A 646 -19.23 -28.67 -5.63
C ASP A 646 -18.12 -29.25 -4.72
N ALA A 647 -17.56 -30.40 -5.10
CA ALA A 647 -16.49 -31.06 -4.35
C ALA A 647 -15.20 -30.25 -4.35
N ASP A 648 -14.94 -29.48 -5.40
CA ASP A 648 -13.71 -28.68 -5.56
C ASP A 648 -13.75 -27.37 -4.76
N GLY A 649 -14.96 -26.86 -4.45
CA GLY A 649 -15.13 -25.67 -3.65
C GLY A 649 -16.27 -24.76 -4.06
N LEU A 650 -16.15 -23.48 -3.75
CA LEU A 650 -17.10 -22.41 -4.06
C LEU A 650 -16.70 -21.73 -5.37
N HIS A 651 -17.57 -21.80 -6.38
CA HIS A 651 -17.38 -21.19 -7.69
C HIS A 651 -17.90 -19.75 -7.70
N LEU A 652 -17.01 -18.82 -8.00
CA LEU A 652 -17.27 -17.39 -8.05
C LEU A 652 -17.10 -16.88 -9.48
N SER A 653 -18.03 -16.07 -9.95
CA SER A 653 -17.83 -15.21 -11.11
C SER A 653 -17.27 -13.89 -10.65
N CYS A 654 -15.98 -13.66 -10.89
CA CYS A 654 -15.27 -12.43 -10.55
C CYS A 654 -14.89 -11.65 -11.81
N ALA A 655 -14.51 -10.38 -11.64
CA ALA A 655 -13.92 -9.61 -12.72
C ALA A 655 -12.65 -10.33 -13.24
N GLY A 656 -12.66 -10.72 -14.52
CA GLY A 656 -11.57 -11.48 -15.15
C GLY A 656 -11.81 -12.99 -15.28
N GLY A 657 -12.93 -13.55 -14.79
CA GLY A 657 -13.27 -14.95 -15.02
C GLY A 657 -13.86 -15.68 -13.82
N THR A 658 -13.94 -16.99 -13.94
CA THR A 658 -14.42 -17.85 -12.85
C THR A 658 -13.27 -18.24 -11.93
N VAL A 659 -13.47 -18.07 -10.62
CA VAL A 659 -12.54 -18.47 -9.57
C VAL A 659 -13.18 -19.57 -8.74
N VAL A 660 -12.46 -20.67 -8.52
CA VAL A 660 -12.88 -21.74 -7.60
C VAL A 660 -12.10 -21.59 -6.30
N VAL A 661 -12.80 -21.35 -5.21
CA VAL A 661 -12.21 -21.21 -3.88
C VAL A 661 -12.33 -22.55 -3.15
N PRO A 662 -11.23 -23.23 -2.80
CA PRO A 662 -11.25 -24.48 -2.07
C PRO A 662 -12.03 -24.36 -0.76
N ARG A 663 -12.73 -25.43 -0.39
CA ARG A 663 -13.70 -25.43 0.72
C ARG A 663 -13.09 -24.98 2.06
N ASP A 664 -11.87 -25.40 2.34
CA ASP A 664 -11.10 -25.06 3.54
C ASP A 664 -10.66 -23.58 3.58
N ARG A 665 -10.63 -22.89 2.43
CA ARG A 665 -10.28 -21.48 2.30
C ARG A 665 -11.47 -20.54 2.25
N VAL A 666 -12.70 -21.04 2.02
CA VAL A 666 -13.90 -20.20 1.87
C VAL A 666 -14.10 -19.31 3.09
N GLU A 667 -14.11 -19.89 4.30
CA GLU A 667 -14.34 -19.13 5.53
C GLU A 667 -13.27 -18.05 5.76
N GLY A 668 -12.02 -18.31 5.40
CA GLY A 668 -10.91 -17.37 5.55
C GLY A 668 -10.90 -16.25 4.52
N SER A 669 -11.32 -16.52 3.28
CA SER A 669 -11.07 -15.65 2.13
C SER A 669 -12.30 -15.08 1.44
N VAL A 670 -13.52 -15.58 1.72
CA VAL A 670 -14.75 -15.10 1.08
C VAL A 670 -15.67 -14.43 2.10
N ARG A 671 -16.20 -13.27 1.74
CA ARG A 671 -17.20 -12.52 2.51
C ARG A 671 -18.32 -12.03 1.59
N HIS A 672 -19.51 -11.80 2.13
CA HIS A 672 -20.54 -11.09 1.39
C HIS A 672 -20.08 -9.68 1.04
N GLY A 673 -20.49 -9.17 -0.12
CA GLY A 673 -19.95 -7.96 -0.75
C GLY A 673 -20.97 -6.85 -1.04
N TRP A 674 -22.18 -6.88 -0.45
CA TRP A 674 -23.13 -5.75 -0.55
C TRP A 674 -22.62 -4.53 0.24
N ALA A 675 -21.97 -4.78 1.38
CA ALA A 675 -21.30 -3.76 2.17
C ALA A 675 -19.79 -4.02 2.19
N LEU A 676 -19.00 -2.98 1.90
CA LEU A 676 -17.54 -2.97 1.83
C LEU A 676 -16.95 -1.98 2.84
N THR A 677 -15.68 -2.10 3.13
CA THR A 677 -14.92 -1.02 3.73
C THR A 677 -14.46 -0.03 2.65
N ALA A 678 -14.07 1.20 3.05
CA ALA A 678 -13.58 2.18 2.09
C ALA A 678 -12.33 1.69 1.32
N HIS A 679 -11.43 0.93 1.98
CA HIS A 679 -10.28 0.32 1.31
C HIS A 679 -10.70 -0.75 0.26
N GLN A 680 -11.71 -1.57 0.57
CA GLN A 680 -12.22 -2.55 -0.38
C GLN A 680 -12.95 -1.91 -1.57
N ALA A 681 -13.44 -0.69 -1.39
CA ALA A 681 -14.14 0.07 -2.43
C ALA A 681 -13.20 0.90 -3.33
N LEU A 682 -11.90 0.96 -3.00
CA LEU A 682 -10.92 1.68 -3.83
C LEU A 682 -10.88 1.14 -5.27
N GLY A 683 -10.64 2.03 -6.23
CA GLY A 683 -10.71 1.74 -7.65
C GLY A 683 -12.13 1.58 -8.19
N GLY A 684 -13.14 1.30 -7.35
CA GLY A 684 -14.53 1.20 -7.75
C GLY A 684 -15.28 2.54 -7.75
N ARG A 685 -16.34 2.63 -8.57
CA ARG A 685 -17.30 3.73 -8.56
C ARG A 685 -18.67 3.18 -8.95
N TRP A 686 -19.70 3.57 -8.21
CA TRP A 686 -21.05 3.03 -8.37
C TRP A 686 -22.08 4.13 -8.66
N PRO A 687 -23.10 3.85 -9.46
CA PRO A 687 -24.18 4.79 -9.69
C PRO A 687 -24.79 5.33 -8.40
N ALA A 688 -24.95 4.49 -7.37
CA ALA A 688 -25.38 4.92 -6.04
C ALA A 688 -24.50 4.32 -4.94
N VAL A 689 -24.22 5.12 -3.93
CA VAL A 689 -23.47 4.70 -2.73
C VAL A 689 -24.25 5.08 -1.47
N VAL A 690 -24.31 4.15 -0.52
CA VAL A 690 -24.83 4.38 0.83
C VAL A 690 -23.65 4.29 1.81
N VAL A 691 -23.22 5.42 2.33
CA VAL A 691 -22.16 5.47 3.36
C VAL A 691 -22.81 5.40 4.73
N VAL A 692 -22.36 4.44 5.56
CA VAL A 692 -22.93 4.20 6.89
C VAL A 692 -21.89 4.55 7.95
N LEU A 693 -22.22 5.54 8.78
CA LEU A 693 -21.39 6.08 9.83
C LEU A 693 -22.09 5.89 11.21
N PRO A 694 -22.03 4.69 11.79
CA PRO A 694 -22.66 4.45 13.09
C PRO A 694 -21.93 5.21 14.21
N GLY A 695 -22.63 5.46 15.32
CA GLY A 695 -22.10 6.28 16.42
C GLY A 695 -20.81 5.73 17.07
N ASP A 696 -20.56 4.42 16.99
CA ASP A 696 -19.35 3.76 17.47
C ASP A 696 -18.15 3.85 16.49
N ALA A 697 -18.35 4.41 15.31
CA ALA A 697 -17.32 4.52 14.27
C ALA A 697 -16.47 5.81 14.34
N VAL A 698 -16.72 6.70 15.28
CA VAL A 698 -16.07 8.03 15.37
C VAL A 698 -14.55 7.96 15.28
N GLN A 699 -13.93 7.00 15.95
CA GLN A 699 -12.45 6.84 15.97
C GLN A 699 -11.86 6.36 14.62
N ALA A 700 -12.68 5.80 13.74
CA ALA A 700 -12.25 5.34 12.43
C ALA A 700 -12.37 6.44 11.36
N LEU A 701 -13.00 7.56 11.67
CA LEU A 701 -13.20 8.65 10.73
C LEU A 701 -11.95 9.51 10.60
N SER A 702 -11.61 9.81 9.35
CA SER A 702 -10.58 10.78 8.97
C SER A 702 -10.96 11.44 7.66
N ARG A 703 -10.35 12.58 7.35
CA ARG A 703 -10.59 13.26 6.08
C ARG A 703 -10.38 12.32 4.87
N PRO A 704 -9.26 11.57 4.73
CA PRO A 704 -9.09 10.68 3.60
C PRO A 704 -10.12 9.55 3.55
N TRP A 705 -10.57 9.06 4.71
CA TRP A 705 -11.60 8.03 4.75
C TRP A 705 -12.94 8.54 4.20
N ILE A 706 -13.36 9.73 4.65
CA ILE A 706 -14.62 10.37 4.22
C ILE A 706 -14.53 10.74 2.74
N TYR A 707 -13.43 11.38 2.34
CA TYR A 707 -13.13 11.69 0.94
C TYR A 707 -13.25 10.47 0.04
N THR A 708 -12.55 9.39 0.41
CA THR A 708 -12.59 8.14 -0.36
C THR A 708 -14.00 7.57 -0.44
N ALA A 709 -14.70 7.43 0.70
CA ALA A 709 -16.02 6.79 0.73
C ALA A 709 -17.07 7.58 -0.07
N PHE A 710 -17.07 8.91 0.04
CA PHE A 710 -18.01 9.78 -0.67
C PHE A 710 -17.70 9.85 -2.17
N GLY A 711 -16.42 9.90 -2.53
CA GLY A 711 -15.97 9.94 -3.91
C GLY A 711 -16.28 8.66 -4.72
N ARG A 712 -16.77 7.59 -4.06
CA ARG A 712 -17.19 6.36 -4.79
C ARG A 712 -18.57 6.48 -5.43
N ALA A 713 -19.33 7.54 -5.14
CA ALA A 713 -20.63 7.78 -5.74
C ALA A 713 -20.51 8.49 -7.10
N ALA A 714 -21.21 7.96 -8.11
CA ALA A 714 -21.23 8.57 -9.45
C ALA A 714 -22.42 9.48 -9.68
N ARG A 715 -23.61 9.13 -9.15
CA ARG A 715 -24.86 9.85 -9.36
C ARG A 715 -25.60 10.18 -8.05
N HIS A 716 -25.51 9.29 -7.05
CA HIS A 716 -26.25 9.44 -5.80
C HIS A 716 -25.41 8.98 -4.60
N LEU A 717 -25.40 9.78 -3.55
CA LEU A 717 -24.80 9.50 -2.25
C LEU A 717 -25.87 9.62 -1.17
N SER A 718 -26.12 8.55 -0.43
CA SER A 718 -26.86 8.58 0.82
C SER A 718 -25.89 8.44 1.98
N VAL A 719 -25.93 9.36 2.95
CA VAL A 719 -25.11 9.30 4.17
C VAL A 719 -26.00 8.97 5.36
N VAL A 720 -25.91 7.74 5.86
CA VAL A 720 -26.60 7.28 7.06
C VAL A 720 -25.66 7.53 8.24
N HIS A 721 -25.96 8.51 9.08
CA HIS A 721 -25.02 8.91 10.11
C HIS A 721 -25.63 9.10 11.49
N GLY A 722 -24.96 8.57 12.53
CA GLY A 722 -25.21 8.77 13.94
C GLY A 722 -24.03 9.44 14.67
N VAL A 723 -23.12 10.06 13.90
CA VAL A 723 -21.85 10.62 14.43
C VAL A 723 -21.89 12.14 14.66
N GLU A 724 -23.04 12.78 14.42
CA GLU A 724 -23.26 14.24 14.66
C GLU A 724 -22.05 15.12 14.29
N GLN A 725 -21.48 15.82 15.28
CA GLN A 725 -20.35 16.72 15.11
C GLN A 725 -19.02 16.03 14.76
N ALA A 726 -18.92 14.70 14.92
CA ALA A 726 -17.70 14.00 14.61
C ALA A 726 -17.41 13.96 13.09
N LEU A 727 -18.44 14.02 12.25
CA LEU A 727 -18.25 14.04 10.78
C LEU A 727 -17.59 15.35 10.31
N PRO A 728 -18.11 16.56 10.60
CA PRO A 728 -17.44 17.81 10.24
C PRO A 728 -16.04 17.92 10.85
N ARG A 729 -15.90 17.52 12.12
CA ARG A 729 -14.61 17.52 12.80
C ARG A 729 -13.59 16.61 12.14
N ALA A 730 -13.98 15.39 11.72
CA ALA A 730 -13.09 14.49 11.04
C ALA A 730 -12.61 15.05 9.69
N VAL A 731 -13.47 15.74 8.97
CA VAL A 731 -13.10 16.43 7.73
C VAL A 731 -12.12 17.59 8.00
N ALA A 732 -12.40 18.43 8.99
CA ALA A 732 -11.58 19.61 9.25
C ALA A 732 -10.24 19.28 9.92
N GLU A 733 -10.22 18.39 10.93
CA GLU A 733 -9.14 18.26 11.89
C GLU A 733 -8.39 16.91 11.84
N VAL A 734 -8.93 15.85 11.20
CA VAL A 734 -8.33 14.53 11.23
C VAL A 734 -7.71 14.16 9.88
N PRO A 735 -6.41 14.47 9.67
CA PRO A 735 -5.70 14.11 8.44
C PRO A 735 -5.42 12.60 8.36
N ALA A 736 -4.73 12.19 7.32
CA ALA A 736 -4.16 10.84 7.24
C ALA A 736 -3.22 10.58 8.43
N LYS A 737 -3.27 9.35 8.96
CA LYS A 737 -2.32 8.95 10.02
C LYS A 737 -0.90 8.97 9.45
N PRO A 738 0.06 9.60 10.15
CA PRO A 738 1.44 9.66 9.66
C PRO A 738 2.04 8.26 9.56
N ARG A 739 2.84 8.05 8.53
CA ARG A 739 3.64 6.83 8.34
C ARG A 739 5.11 7.20 8.35
N THR A 740 5.91 6.38 9.02
CA THR A 740 7.37 6.49 8.98
C THR A 740 7.86 5.71 7.78
N THR A 741 8.55 6.39 6.86
CA THR A 741 9.11 5.85 5.63
C THR A 741 10.49 6.48 5.40
N ARG A 742 11.37 5.81 4.67
CA ARG A 742 12.73 6.27 4.36
C ARG A 742 12.90 6.69 2.90
N LEU A 743 11.93 6.40 2.05
CA LEU A 743 12.04 6.64 0.60
C LEU A 743 12.50 8.06 0.23
N PRO A 744 11.99 9.17 0.84
CA PRO A 744 12.48 10.52 0.52
C PRO A 744 13.96 10.71 0.83
N VAL A 745 14.43 10.17 1.96
CA VAL A 745 15.83 10.26 2.39
C VAL A 745 16.75 9.44 1.48
N LEU A 746 16.29 8.29 1.02
CA LEU A 746 17.02 7.44 0.09
C LEU A 746 17.13 8.04 -1.31
N LEU A 747 16.12 8.78 -1.77
CA LEU A 747 16.10 9.43 -3.08
C LEU A 747 16.93 10.71 -3.14
N ALA A 748 16.97 11.48 -2.06
CA ALA A 748 17.60 12.80 -2.05
C ALA A 748 19.07 12.82 -2.55
N PRO A 749 19.95 11.87 -2.19
CA PRO A 749 21.32 11.84 -2.70
C PRO A 749 21.45 11.32 -4.13
N GLN A 750 20.46 10.63 -4.65
CA GLN A 750 20.51 9.90 -5.93
C GLN A 750 19.98 10.72 -7.11
N VAL A 751 19.19 11.74 -6.85
CA VAL A 751 18.48 12.49 -7.87
C VAL A 751 18.81 13.99 -7.77
N PRO A 752 19.15 14.67 -8.87
CA PRO A 752 19.30 16.11 -8.86
C PRO A 752 17.97 16.80 -8.56
N VAL A 753 18.01 17.81 -7.69
CA VAL A 753 16.83 18.61 -7.36
C VAL A 753 16.33 19.30 -8.64
N THR A 754 15.13 19.01 -9.07
CA THR A 754 14.44 19.74 -10.15
C THR A 754 13.87 21.03 -9.56
N ASP A 755 14.32 22.18 -10.11
CA ASP A 755 13.82 23.53 -9.77
C ASP A 755 12.35 23.72 -10.17
#